data_7a617c16127fe4ee6c4f56d5d38d11c3
#
_entry.id   7a617c16127fe4ee6c4f56d5d38d11c3
#
_cell.length_a   1.000
_cell.length_b   1.000
_cell.length_c   1.000
_cell.angle_alpha   90.00
_cell.angle_beta   90.00
_cell.angle_gamma   90.00
#
_symmetry.space_group_name_H-M   'P 1'
#
loop_
_entity.id
_entity.type
_entity.pdbx_description
1 polymer ?
#
loop_
_entity_poly.entity_id
_entity_poly.type
_entity_poly.pdbx_seq_one_letter_code
_entity_poly.pdbx_strand_id
1 'polypeptide(L)'
;MPAAWRFSLTLLTLSTTLAAQTYHAPAGIRPAQRHPTSAILPGGRIISPLGDQYLTGPGAFGLAVSPSGKTVVTSNGGPGRNSLTVLDRDKDGRWQGRQLVARSLNMLDEFDAADWRSVFMGLAFSNDHAIYASEGNSGRISLFDWNTDRRRVIDLNQKGFDDSYTGALALDAERGILYAVDQANFRVVVIDTKTRQILEFVKVGRLPFALALSPDRQKLYVTNLGMFQYQPIPGTDLTEARTTGLPFPAFGFPSARSAAGAERETGKGAVKVPGLGDPNVPESNSVSVIDVSSPGAAKVETFIRTGLPFGENSQGGSSPSGILATSDRVFVSNANNDSITVIDAKTNSVAAEIPIRIPGLEGLRGVLPIGMAYHEKSGWLLVAEAGINAVGVIDTREKRVLGHLPVAWFPTCVAIGHDTVYVANAKGQGSGPNGPGGPPGAMLPSRMYQGSVSIFPLPKPEDLAEQTAFVMEANGFRGSSASQAPLPPEIRHVVLIVKESRSYDQVFGDILSASNGAAMGSPEMARLGTRGYVNGKGKHFSLKDVNVTPNHHAIARRWAFSDNFYADSETSLDGHHWLVGAYPNAWTESSLLAADSDQKKDFRLGSAPGRLLFAGMDASVHPEEQGEAGTIWHHLARHGVSFYNFGEGFELAGVSEDKDYEPSGARFGTNVPMPDPLYRNTSRRYPGFNMNISDQYRASQFIAEMDEKYGKGGEELPQFLFVHLPNDYIAKERPEDGYPYEESFVADNDYALGRILEYLSGTKWWKETAVFITEDDAQGGIDHVDAHRTLLLCAGPWCKKDYVSHVNTSFPGLLKTIFRLLHVPPLNLFDAAASDLSDCLASQADPAPWKAVEVDKRIFDPAAVKESTNTAPGPRMDASRDR
;
A
#
# COMPACT_ATOMS: atom_id res chain seq x y z
N MET A 1 -48.96 44.10 -52.45
CA MET A 1 -47.74 44.08 -51.59
C MET A 1 -48.19 43.82 -50.17
N PRO A 2 -47.88 42.65 -49.54
CA PRO A 2 -48.00 42.53 -48.10
C PRO A 2 -46.62 42.40 -47.45
N ALA A 3 -46.49 43.12 -46.33
CA ALA A 3 -45.29 43.23 -45.50
C ALA A 3 -45.07 41.93 -44.70
N ALA A 4 -43.84 41.43 -44.78
CA ALA A 4 -43.41 40.25 -44.00
C ALA A 4 -42.93 40.67 -42.58
N TRP A 5 -43.58 40.22 -41.58
CA TRP A 5 -43.14 40.35 -40.17
C TRP A 5 -42.10 39.22 -39.86
N ARG A 6 -40.88 39.61 -39.54
CA ARG A 6 -39.86 38.71 -38.99
C ARG A 6 -39.98 38.68 -37.49
N PHE A 7 -40.37 37.53 -36.93
CA PHE A 7 -40.23 37.27 -35.51
C PHE A 7 -38.80 36.74 -35.25
N SER A 8 -38.01 37.50 -34.50
CA SER A 8 -36.77 37.05 -33.95
C SER A 8 -37.05 36.32 -32.62
N LEU A 9 -36.90 35.00 -32.63
CA LEU A 9 -36.91 34.17 -31.41
C LEU A 9 -35.53 34.26 -30.77
N THR A 10 -35.42 35.04 -29.70
CA THR A 10 -34.21 35.05 -28.85
C THR A 10 -34.28 33.83 -27.90
N LEU A 11 -33.53 32.79 -28.21
CA LEU A 11 -33.32 31.65 -27.30
C LEU A 11 -32.43 32.14 -26.13
N LEU A 12 -33.04 32.38 -24.96
CA LEU A 12 -32.29 32.48 -23.71
C LEU A 12 -31.85 31.07 -23.32
N THR A 13 -30.63 30.73 -23.56
CA THR A 13 -29.98 29.57 -22.94
C THR A 13 -29.70 29.90 -21.48
N LEU A 14 -30.58 29.43 -20.58
CA LEU A 14 -30.25 29.35 -19.17
C LEU A 14 -29.16 28.25 -19.04
N SER A 15 -27.90 28.65 -19.00
CA SER A 15 -26.82 27.80 -18.49
C SER A 15 -26.97 27.73 -16.97
N THR A 16 -27.71 26.75 -16.48
CA THR A 16 -27.60 26.31 -15.08
C THR A 16 -26.18 25.78 -14.92
N THR A 17 -25.30 26.60 -14.37
CA THR A 17 -24.04 26.10 -13.78
C THR A 17 -24.45 25.20 -12.62
N LEU A 18 -24.48 23.87 -12.84
CA LEU A 18 -24.45 22.92 -11.74
C LEU A 18 -23.17 23.27 -10.94
N ALA A 19 -23.35 23.79 -9.73
CA ALA A 19 -22.24 23.96 -8.80
C ALA A 19 -21.62 22.57 -8.63
N ALA A 20 -20.32 22.44 -8.91
CA ALA A 20 -19.59 21.20 -8.73
C ALA A 20 -19.74 20.77 -7.26
N GLN A 21 -20.18 19.54 -7.05
CA GLN A 21 -20.28 19.01 -5.69
C GLN A 21 -18.87 18.86 -5.11
N THR A 22 -18.73 19.23 -3.85
CA THR A 22 -17.49 19.02 -3.09
C THR A 22 -17.66 17.85 -2.14
N TYR A 23 -16.63 17.04 -2.01
CA TYR A 23 -16.59 15.86 -1.15
C TYR A 23 -15.52 16.04 -0.08
N HIS A 24 -15.75 15.54 1.12
CA HIS A 24 -14.81 15.59 2.24
C HIS A 24 -15.13 14.51 3.26
N ALA A 25 -14.11 14.08 4.00
CA ALA A 25 -14.26 13.08 5.04
C ALA A 25 -15.13 13.62 6.21
N PRO A 26 -16.00 12.78 6.81
CA PRO A 26 -17.01 13.21 7.77
C PRO A 26 -16.47 13.56 9.17
N ALA A 27 -15.23 13.18 9.52
CA ALA A 27 -14.68 13.44 10.84
C ALA A 27 -14.44 14.94 11.12
N GLY A 28 -14.15 15.75 10.09
CA GLY A 28 -13.79 17.15 10.26
C GLY A 28 -12.48 17.29 11.05
N ILE A 29 -12.54 17.88 12.25
CA ILE A 29 -11.38 18.06 13.12
C ILE A 29 -11.26 16.98 14.22
N ARG A 30 -12.16 16.01 14.27
CA ARG A 30 -12.11 14.94 15.27
C ARG A 30 -10.95 13.98 14.95
N PRO A 31 -10.07 13.68 15.94
CA PRO A 31 -8.97 12.76 15.71
C PRO A 31 -9.45 11.32 15.50
N ALA A 32 -8.56 10.48 14.98
CA ALA A 32 -8.80 9.05 14.90
C ALA A 32 -9.06 8.50 16.30
N GLN A 33 -10.12 7.69 16.45
CA GLN A 33 -10.56 7.20 17.75
C GLN A 33 -11.43 5.96 17.62
N ARG A 34 -11.21 4.98 18.48
CA ARG A 34 -12.08 3.81 18.63
C ARG A 34 -13.16 4.04 19.68
N HIS A 35 -14.36 3.59 19.36
CA HIS A 35 -15.50 3.50 20.26
C HIS A 35 -16.00 2.04 20.30
N PRO A 36 -16.82 1.64 21.27
CA PRO A 36 -17.29 0.25 21.38
C PRO A 36 -17.95 -0.30 20.11
N THR A 37 -18.69 0.53 19.38
CA THR A 37 -19.47 0.12 18.19
C THR A 37 -19.11 0.87 16.91
N SER A 38 -18.15 1.79 16.96
CA SER A 38 -17.78 2.62 15.83
C SER A 38 -16.33 3.07 15.94
N ALA A 39 -15.76 3.64 14.87
CA ALA A 39 -14.47 4.31 14.94
C ALA A 39 -14.40 5.46 13.94
N ILE A 40 -13.61 6.47 14.29
CA ILE A 40 -13.07 7.45 13.36
C ILE A 40 -11.70 6.91 12.91
N LEU A 41 -11.55 6.68 11.62
CA LEU A 41 -10.33 6.14 11.04
C LEU A 41 -9.32 7.25 10.71
N PRO A 42 -8.04 6.92 10.54
CA PRO A 42 -7.10 7.74 9.80
C PRO A 42 -7.71 8.24 8.49
N GLY A 43 -7.49 9.53 8.16
CA GLY A 43 -8.12 10.16 6.99
C GLY A 43 -9.58 10.58 7.17
N GLY A 44 -10.13 10.41 8.37
CA GLY A 44 -11.42 11.01 8.79
C GLY A 44 -12.66 10.27 8.32
N ARG A 45 -12.56 9.06 7.75
CA ARG A 45 -13.71 8.20 7.47
C ARG A 45 -14.24 7.60 8.77
N ILE A 46 -15.51 7.18 8.78
CA ILE A 46 -16.18 6.63 9.96
C ILE A 46 -16.63 5.21 9.65
N ILE A 47 -16.47 4.30 10.59
CA ILE A 47 -17.07 2.97 10.53
C ILE A 47 -18.03 2.75 11.70
N SER A 48 -19.11 2.03 11.44
CA SER A 48 -20.03 1.49 12.44
C SER A 48 -20.49 0.13 11.93
N PRO A 49 -19.67 -0.91 12.16
CA PRO A 49 -19.91 -2.22 11.57
C PRO A 49 -21.17 -2.88 12.11
N LEU A 50 -21.87 -3.58 11.24
CA LEU A 50 -23.04 -4.38 11.59
C LEU A 50 -22.65 -5.57 12.47
N GLY A 51 -23.57 -5.94 13.36
CA GLY A 51 -23.48 -7.12 14.19
C GLY A 51 -22.38 -7.09 15.24
N ASP A 52 -22.04 -8.28 15.71
CA ASP A 52 -21.01 -8.46 16.74
C ASP A 52 -19.61 -8.42 16.12
N GLN A 53 -18.67 -7.80 16.84
CA GLN A 53 -17.27 -7.66 16.41
C GLN A 53 -16.35 -8.50 17.31
N TYR A 54 -15.56 -9.36 16.69
CA TYR A 54 -14.59 -10.23 17.37
C TYR A 54 -13.17 -9.88 16.90
N LEU A 55 -12.29 -9.54 17.81
CA LEU A 55 -10.91 -9.16 17.50
C LEU A 55 -10.09 -10.36 16.98
N THR A 56 -9.29 -10.10 15.99
CA THR A 56 -8.31 -11.04 15.41
C THR A 56 -6.90 -10.47 15.50
N GLY A 57 -5.90 -11.23 15.08
CA GLY A 57 -4.60 -10.67 14.72
C GLY A 57 -4.73 -9.69 13.56
N PRO A 58 -3.70 -8.86 13.30
CA PRO A 58 -3.69 -7.91 12.18
C PRO A 58 -3.59 -8.64 10.85
N GLY A 59 -4.13 -8.02 9.79
CA GLY A 59 -4.09 -8.58 8.45
C GLY A 59 -4.91 -9.87 8.31
N ALA A 60 -6.19 -9.84 8.70
CA ALA A 60 -7.12 -10.96 8.52
C ALA A 60 -7.45 -11.14 7.02
N PHE A 61 -6.58 -11.83 6.28
CA PHE A 61 -6.67 -12.02 4.83
C PHE A 61 -7.45 -13.26 4.41
N GLY A 62 -7.62 -14.24 5.29
CA GLY A 62 -8.41 -15.44 5.04
C GLY A 62 -9.49 -15.64 6.08
N LEU A 63 -10.58 -16.28 5.66
CA LEU A 63 -11.75 -16.61 6.50
C LEU A 63 -12.30 -17.97 6.10
N ALA A 64 -12.51 -18.85 7.07
CA ALA A 64 -13.21 -20.11 6.84
C ALA A 64 -14.21 -20.39 7.96
N VAL A 65 -15.35 -20.98 7.59
CA VAL A 65 -16.38 -21.44 8.52
C VAL A 65 -16.38 -22.98 8.48
N SER A 66 -16.39 -23.61 9.65
CA SER A 66 -16.40 -25.07 9.76
C SER A 66 -17.68 -25.69 9.15
N PRO A 67 -17.66 -26.98 8.74
CA PRO A 67 -18.83 -27.64 8.20
C PRO A 67 -20.07 -27.59 9.11
N SER A 68 -19.86 -27.63 10.43
CA SER A 68 -20.97 -27.50 11.39
C SER A 68 -21.45 -26.07 11.64
N GLY A 69 -20.73 -25.06 11.13
CA GLY A 69 -21.01 -23.64 11.40
C GLY A 69 -20.68 -23.19 12.84
N LYS A 70 -19.96 -24.00 13.61
CA LYS A 70 -19.67 -23.72 15.03
C LYS A 70 -18.28 -23.13 15.25
N THR A 71 -17.41 -23.20 14.28
CA THR A 71 -16.04 -22.65 14.35
C THR A 71 -15.79 -21.74 13.16
N VAL A 72 -15.21 -20.58 13.39
CA VAL A 72 -14.75 -19.64 12.39
C VAL A 72 -13.26 -19.42 12.59
N VAL A 73 -12.48 -19.48 11.54
CA VAL A 73 -11.03 -19.24 11.60
C VAL A 73 -10.66 -18.12 10.64
N THR A 74 -9.80 -17.21 11.11
CA THR A 74 -9.12 -16.25 10.24
C THR A 74 -7.62 -16.50 10.23
N SER A 75 -7.00 -16.30 9.08
CA SER A 75 -5.54 -16.21 8.93
C SER A 75 -5.11 -14.75 8.93
N ASN A 76 -4.18 -14.40 9.81
CA ASN A 76 -3.78 -13.03 10.08
C ASN A 76 -2.29 -12.86 9.74
N GLY A 77 -2.02 -12.28 8.56
CA GLY A 77 -0.70 -12.20 7.92
C GLY A 77 0.13 -10.95 8.27
N GLY A 78 -0.20 -10.24 9.31
CA GLY A 78 0.60 -9.08 9.73
C GLY A 78 -0.15 -7.74 9.67
N PRO A 79 0.49 -6.60 9.96
CA PRO A 79 1.94 -6.45 10.19
C PRO A 79 2.39 -6.89 11.59
N GLY A 80 3.67 -7.21 11.68
CA GLY A 80 4.36 -7.47 12.96
C GLY A 80 3.98 -8.75 13.70
N ARG A 81 2.92 -9.46 13.30
CA ARG A 81 2.49 -10.70 13.95
C ARG A 81 1.67 -11.58 13.02
N ASN A 82 2.12 -12.80 12.81
CA ASN A 82 1.39 -13.85 12.10
C ASN A 82 0.63 -14.75 13.07
N SER A 83 -0.65 -15.02 12.83
CA SER A 83 -1.49 -15.84 13.70
C SER A 83 -2.71 -16.42 12.99
N LEU A 84 -3.31 -17.47 13.59
CA LEU A 84 -4.69 -17.85 13.31
C LEU A 84 -5.57 -17.41 14.49
N THR A 85 -6.71 -16.82 14.21
CA THR A 85 -7.75 -16.60 15.23
C THR A 85 -8.82 -17.64 15.03
N VAL A 86 -9.14 -18.38 16.10
CA VAL A 86 -10.18 -19.40 16.13
C VAL A 86 -11.31 -18.90 17.00
N LEU A 87 -12.49 -18.72 16.43
CA LEU A 87 -13.73 -18.39 17.12
C LEU A 87 -14.58 -19.65 17.24
N ASP A 88 -14.81 -20.13 18.44
CA ASP A 88 -15.66 -21.29 18.72
C ASP A 88 -16.99 -20.83 19.32
N ARG A 89 -18.10 -21.37 18.82
CA ARG A 89 -19.44 -21.10 19.33
C ARG A 89 -19.78 -22.08 20.44
N ASP A 90 -19.97 -21.57 21.65
CA ASP A 90 -20.33 -22.37 22.79
C ASP A 90 -21.80 -22.87 22.72
N LYS A 91 -22.20 -23.69 23.70
CA LYS A 91 -23.54 -24.25 23.81
C LYS A 91 -24.63 -23.18 24.03
N ASP A 92 -24.26 -22.01 24.54
CA ASP A 92 -25.17 -20.88 24.76
C ASP A 92 -25.24 -19.96 23.54
N GLY A 93 -24.54 -20.32 22.45
CA GLY A 93 -24.53 -19.58 21.16
C GLY A 93 -23.56 -18.40 21.14
N ARG A 94 -22.70 -18.24 22.15
CA ARG A 94 -21.71 -17.15 22.23
C ARG A 94 -20.41 -17.58 21.57
N TRP A 95 -19.78 -16.66 20.87
CA TRP A 95 -18.47 -16.88 20.26
C TRP A 95 -17.35 -16.57 21.24
N GLN A 96 -16.37 -17.45 21.33
CA GLN A 96 -15.17 -17.28 22.14
C GLN A 96 -13.94 -17.38 21.24
N GLY A 97 -13.06 -16.36 21.31
CA GLY A 97 -11.87 -16.25 20.48
C GLY A 97 -10.61 -16.71 21.21
N ARG A 98 -9.74 -17.40 20.48
CA ARG A 98 -8.36 -17.66 20.88
C ARG A 98 -7.43 -17.47 19.69
N GLN A 99 -6.17 -17.15 19.95
CA GLN A 99 -5.18 -16.96 18.91
C GLN A 99 -4.07 -18.01 19.00
N LEU A 100 -3.74 -18.59 17.85
CA LEU A 100 -2.55 -19.40 17.65
C LEU A 100 -1.51 -18.50 16.97
N VAL A 101 -0.45 -18.12 17.68
CA VAL A 101 0.53 -17.14 17.20
C VAL A 101 1.75 -17.86 16.63
N ALA A 102 2.15 -17.51 15.42
CA ALA A 102 3.41 -17.95 14.84
C ALA A 102 4.60 -17.30 15.56
N ARG A 103 5.72 -18.01 15.69
CA ARG A 103 6.95 -17.45 16.27
C ARG A 103 7.59 -16.47 15.29
N SER A 104 7.96 -15.29 15.81
CA SER A 104 8.72 -14.30 15.05
C SER A 104 10.16 -14.76 14.82
N LEU A 105 10.71 -14.49 13.64
CA LEU A 105 12.13 -14.73 13.31
C LEU A 105 13.09 -14.04 14.28
N ASN A 106 12.72 -12.88 14.81
CA ASN A 106 13.52 -12.10 15.75
C ASN A 106 13.61 -12.74 17.17
N MET A 107 12.86 -13.80 17.44
CA MET A 107 12.83 -14.49 18.75
C MET A 107 13.57 -15.84 18.74
N LEU A 108 14.24 -16.21 17.65
CA LEU A 108 14.86 -17.52 17.49
C LEU A 108 16.36 -17.35 17.24
N ASP A 109 17.18 -17.81 18.21
CA ASP A 109 18.64 -17.93 18.05
C ASP A 109 19.03 -19.15 17.18
N GLU A 110 18.13 -20.11 16.99
CA GLU A 110 18.32 -21.27 16.11
C GLU A 110 17.01 -21.66 15.40
N PHE A 111 17.14 -22.05 14.14
CA PHE A 111 16.04 -22.44 13.26
C PHE A 111 15.62 -23.90 13.49
N ASP A 112 14.48 -24.13 14.10
CA ASP A 112 13.77 -25.39 13.97
C ASP A 112 12.91 -25.37 12.68
N ALA A 113 13.24 -26.22 11.71
CA ALA A 113 12.49 -26.34 10.47
C ALA A 113 11.02 -26.74 10.66
N ALA A 114 10.67 -27.27 11.84
CA ALA A 114 9.30 -27.60 12.21
C ALA A 114 8.49 -26.40 12.74
N ASP A 115 9.11 -25.28 13.07
CA ASP A 115 8.42 -24.13 13.65
C ASP A 115 7.53 -23.42 12.61
N TRP A 116 6.33 -23.08 13.05
CA TRP A 116 5.39 -22.26 12.29
C TRP A 116 5.83 -20.80 12.37
N ARG A 117 5.93 -20.13 11.20
CA ARG A 117 6.54 -18.80 11.09
C ARG A 117 5.65 -17.75 10.49
N SER A 118 4.86 -18.13 9.50
CA SER A 118 4.05 -17.22 8.74
C SER A 118 2.67 -17.81 8.48
N VAL A 119 1.77 -16.97 8.03
CA VAL A 119 0.43 -17.36 7.61
C VAL A 119 -0.03 -16.43 6.50
N PHE A 120 -0.84 -16.96 5.58
CA PHE A 120 -1.46 -16.18 4.55
C PHE A 120 -2.90 -16.65 4.29
N MET A 121 -3.55 -16.14 3.29
CA MET A 121 -5.00 -16.18 3.07
C MET A 121 -5.66 -17.56 2.98
N GLY A 122 -4.93 -18.61 2.62
CA GLY A 122 -5.51 -19.93 2.33
C GLY A 122 -5.91 -20.68 3.58
N LEU A 123 -7.20 -20.98 3.71
CA LEU A 123 -7.80 -21.78 4.79
C LEU A 123 -8.76 -22.82 4.23
N ALA A 124 -8.65 -24.10 4.68
CA ALA A 124 -9.57 -25.15 4.30
C ALA A 124 -9.81 -26.13 5.46
N PHE A 125 -11.04 -26.23 5.97
CA PHE A 125 -11.38 -27.17 7.03
C PHE A 125 -11.31 -28.62 6.54
N SER A 126 -10.52 -29.44 7.22
CA SER A 126 -10.52 -30.90 7.04
C SER A 126 -11.70 -31.54 7.78
N ASN A 127 -12.05 -30.98 8.94
CA ASN A 127 -13.22 -31.31 9.76
C ASN A 127 -13.44 -30.17 10.75
N ASP A 128 -14.42 -30.26 11.66
CA ASP A 128 -14.72 -29.19 12.61
C ASP A 128 -13.56 -28.82 13.57
N HIS A 129 -12.53 -29.63 13.66
CA HIS A 129 -11.41 -29.46 14.61
C HIS A 129 -10.04 -29.40 13.95
N ALA A 130 -10.00 -29.48 12.64
CA ALA A 130 -8.74 -29.43 11.91
C ALA A 130 -8.84 -28.60 10.63
N ILE A 131 -7.85 -27.74 10.40
CA ILE A 131 -7.80 -26.82 9.29
C ILE A 131 -6.43 -26.82 8.62
N TYR A 132 -6.42 -26.82 7.30
CA TYR A 132 -5.25 -26.48 6.50
C TYR A 132 -5.12 -24.95 6.44
N ALA A 133 -3.92 -24.44 6.69
CA ALA A 133 -3.59 -23.04 6.55
C ALA A 133 -2.31 -22.86 5.72
N SER A 134 -2.35 -21.97 4.72
CA SER A 134 -1.16 -21.61 3.95
C SER A 134 -0.23 -20.74 4.79
N GLU A 135 1.07 -20.97 4.67
CA GLU A 135 2.11 -20.21 5.36
C GLU A 135 2.81 -19.16 4.47
N GLY A 136 2.17 -18.75 3.37
CA GLY A 136 2.67 -17.67 2.51
C GLY A 136 4.14 -17.81 2.17
N ASN A 137 4.92 -16.92 2.72
CA ASN A 137 6.34 -16.69 2.42
C ASN A 137 7.25 -17.90 2.67
N SER A 138 6.89 -18.79 3.59
CA SER A 138 7.68 -20.01 3.85
C SER A 138 7.51 -21.10 2.77
N GLY A 139 6.48 -20.98 1.90
CA GLY A 139 6.17 -21.98 0.88
C GLY A 139 5.56 -23.26 1.43
N ARG A 140 5.03 -23.24 2.67
CA ARG A 140 4.49 -24.43 3.35
C ARG A 140 2.99 -24.30 3.56
N ILE A 141 2.35 -25.42 3.88
CA ILE A 141 0.96 -25.52 4.33
C ILE A 141 0.97 -26.31 5.64
N SER A 142 0.31 -25.80 6.67
CA SER A 142 0.15 -26.48 7.94
C SER A 142 -1.26 -27.00 8.13
N LEU A 143 -1.40 -28.25 8.56
CA LEU A 143 -2.64 -28.80 9.09
C LEU A 143 -2.58 -28.68 10.62
N PHE A 144 -3.44 -27.82 11.17
CA PHE A 144 -3.65 -27.68 12.61
C PHE A 144 -4.82 -28.55 13.04
N ASP A 145 -4.61 -29.40 14.04
CA ASP A 145 -5.65 -30.20 14.69
C ASP A 145 -5.62 -29.90 16.19
N TRP A 146 -6.56 -29.08 16.62
CA TRP A 146 -6.61 -28.60 18.03
C TRP A 146 -7.26 -29.56 19.01
N ASN A 147 -7.78 -30.71 18.57
CA ASN A 147 -8.15 -31.79 19.49
C ASN A 147 -6.93 -32.59 19.95
N THR A 148 -5.92 -32.68 19.10
CA THR A 148 -4.71 -33.45 19.37
C THR A 148 -3.50 -32.57 19.67
N ASP A 149 -3.66 -31.25 19.54
CA ASP A 149 -2.58 -30.24 19.61
C ASP A 149 -1.41 -30.60 18.66
N ARG A 150 -1.74 -31.13 17.49
CA ARG A 150 -0.76 -31.55 16.49
C ARG A 150 -0.78 -30.64 15.29
N ARG A 151 0.41 -30.28 14.83
CA ARG A 151 0.66 -29.62 13.57
C ARG A 151 1.38 -30.56 12.62
N ARG A 152 0.93 -30.63 11.36
CA ARG A 152 1.57 -31.39 10.29
C ARG A 152 1.84 -30.46 9.13
N VAL A 153 3.05 -30.50 8.59
CA VAL A 153 3.51 -29.62 7.51
C VAL A 153 3.57 -30.34 6.19
N ILE A 154 3.15 -29.64 5.14
CA ILE A 154 3.35 -29.98 3.74
C ILE A 154 4.23 -28.88 3.15
N ASP A 155 5.39 -29.22 2.65
CA ASP A 155 6.35 -28.28 2.06
C ASP A 155 6.24 -28.31 0.54
N LEU A 156 5.94 -27.16 -0.07
CA LEU A 156 5.85 -26.99 -1.52
C LEU A 156 7.21 -26.69 -2.17
N ASN A 157 8.21 -26.36 -1.34
CA ASN A 157 9.56 -26.14 -1.84
C ASN A 157 10.17 -27.49 -2.28
N GLN A 158 10.52 -27.58 -3.53
CA GLN A 158 11.09 -28.77 -4.15
C GLN A 158 12.17 -28.34 -5.13
N LYS A 159 13.01 -29.31 -5.57
CA LYS A 159 14.00 -29.03 -6.61
C LYS A 159 13.34 -28.44 -7.86
N GLY A 160 13.74 -27.22 -8.21
CA GLY A 160 13.16 -26.41 -9.29
C GLY A 160 12.02 -25.46 -8.85
N PHE A 161 11.59 -25.53 -7.57
CA PHE A 161 10.57 -24.69 -6.98
C PHE A 161 10.99 -24.32 -5.55
N ASP A 162 12.17 -23.77 -5.41
CA ASP A 162 12.83 -23.61 -4.11
C ASP A 162 12.30 -22.43 -3.27
N ASP A 163 11.52 -21.55 -3.88
CA ASP A 163 11.11 -20.30 -3.26
C ASP A 163 9.61 -20.07 -3.41
N SER A 164 8.81 -21.07 -3.02
CA SER A 164 7.34 -21.05 -3.10
C SER A 164 6.73 -20.00 -2.19
N TYR A 165 5.60 -19.41 -2.63
CA TYR A 165 4.73 -18.56 -1.83
C TYR A 165 3.32 -19.15 -1.87
N THR A 166 2.89 -19.76 -0.75
CA THR A 166 1.59 -20.42 -0.68
C THR A 166 0.45 -19.44 -0.45
N GLY A 167 -0.54 -19.48 -1.33
CA GLY A 167 -1.73 -18.61 -1.29
C GLY A 167 -3.00 -19.37 -0.95
N ALA A 168 -4.05 -19.16 -1.75
CA ALA A 168 -5.35 -19.75 -1.55
C ALA A 168 -5.35 -21.29 -1.59
N LEU A 169 -6.26 -21.91 -0.84
CA LEU A 169 -6.45 -23.36 -0.72
C LEU A 169 -7.89 -23.74 -1.06
N ALA A 170 -8.06 -24.90 -1.69
CA ALA A 170 -9.38 -25.57 -1.81
C ALA A 170 -9.23 -27.06 -1.52
N LEU A 171 -10.15 -27.60 -0.72
CA LEU A 171 -10.18 -28.99 -0.33
C LEU A 171 -11.34 -29.73 -1.01
N ASP A 172 -11.01 -30.76 -1.76
CA ASP A 172 -11.95 -31.80 -2.14
C ASP A 172 -11.94 -32.91 -1.08
N ALA A 173 -12.80 -32.76 -0.09
CA ALA A 173 -12.83 -33.66 1.05
C ALA A 173 -13.26 -35.09 0.66
N GLU A 174 -14.07 -35.26 -0.38
CA GLU A 174 -14.53 -36.60 -0.82
C GLU A 174 -13.41 -37.38 -1.51
N ARG A 175 -12.62 -36.72 -2.36
CA ARG A 175 -11.49 -37.37 -3.03
C ARG A 175 -10.21 -37.33 -2.18
N GLY A 176 -10.21 -36.56 -1.09
CA GLY A 176 -9.03 -36.36 -0.23
C GLY A 176 -7.91 -35.59 -0.93
N ILE A 177 -8.26 -34.59 -1.73
CA ILE A 177 -7.33 -33.78 -2.51
C ILE A 177 -7.35 -32.33 -2.01
N LEU A 178 -6.17 -31.76 -1.74
CA LEU A 178 -5.97 -30.36 -1.45
C LEU A 178 -5.29 -29.69 -2.65
N TYR A 179 -5.91 -28.63 -3.15
CA TYR A 179 -5.35 -27.75 -4.17
C TYR A 179 -4.77 -26.52 -3.51
N ALA A 180 -3.55 -26.13 -3.87
CA ALA A 180 -2.85 -24.99 -3.30
C ALA A 180 -2.23 -24.10 -4.38
N VAL A 181 -2.48 -22.80 -4.29
CA VAL A 181 -1.81 -21.80 -5.13
C VAL A 181 -0.37 -21.61 -4.65
N ASP A 182 0.57 -21.60 -5.57
CA ASP A 182 1.95 -21.16 -5.38
C ASP A 182 2.19 -19.92 -6.27
N GLN A 183 2.04 -18.75 -5.66
CA GLN A 183 2.12 -17.45 -6.36
C GLN A 183 3.49 -17.23 -7.00
N ALA A 184 4.56 -17.63 -6.30
CA ALA A 184 5.91 -17.40 -6.75
C ALA A 184 6.28 -18.21 -7.99
N ASN A 185 5.78 -19.45 -8.10
CA ASN A 185 6.09 -20.35 -9.20
C ASN A 185 5.01 -20.44 -10.29
N PHE A 186 3.97 -19.61 -10.21
CA PHE A 186 2.86 -19.58 -11.19
C PHE A 186 2.23 -20.96 -11.41
N ARG A 187 1.93 -21.67 -10.31
CA ARG A 187 1.37 -23.03 -10.36
C ARG A 187 0.28 -23.25 -9.32
N VAL A 188 -0.51 -24.29 -9.56
CA VAL A 188 -1.34 -24.96 -8.55
C VAL A 188 -0.69 -26.30 -8.24
N VAL A 189 -0.59 -26.62 -6.96
CA VAL A 189 -0.06 -27.89 -6.47
C VAL A 189 -1.22 -28.78 -6.03
N VAL A 190 -1.26 -30.02 -6.50
CA VAL A 190 -2.27 -31.03 -6.20
C VAL A 190 -1.70 -32.00 -5.16
N ILE A 191 -2.34 -32.10 -4.01
CA ILE A 191 -1.80 -32.79 -2.83
C ILE A 191 -2.80 -33.86 -2.37
N ASP A 192 -2.34 -35.08 -2.18
CA ASP A 192 -3.08 -36.13 -1.49
C ASP A 192 -3.07 -35.84 0.03
N THR A 193 -4.21 -35.63 0.62
CA THR A 193 -4.34 -35.25 2.04
C THR A 193 -4.02 -36.39 3.01
N LYS A 194 -4.21 -37.65 2.58
CA LYS A 194 -3.97 -38.83 3.39
C LYS A 194 -2.47 -39.14 3.49
N THR A 195 -1.78 -39.12 2.37
CA THR A 195 -0.32 -39.37 2.30
C THR A 195 0.48 -38.09 2.52
N ARG A 196 -0.13 -36.92 2.29
CA ARG A 196 0.50 -35.59 2.27
C ARG A 196 1.58 -35.44 1.19
N GLN A 197 1.47 -36.25 0.14
CA GLN A 197 2.37 -36.18 -0.99
C GLN A 197 1.82 -35.28 -2.07
N ILE A 198 2.72 -34.54 -2.71
CA ILE A 198 2.40 -33.82 -3.93
C ILE A 198 2.22 -34.85 -5.04
N LEU A 199 1.03 -34.90 -5.63
CA LEU A 199 0.72 -35.78 -6.76
C LEU A 199 1.24 -35.19 -8.06
N GLU A 200 1.00 -33.91 -8.26
CA GLU A 200 1.43 -33.15 -9.43
C GLU A 200 1.33 -31.64 -9.18
N PHE A 201 1.75 -30.86 -10.15
CA PHE A 201 1.52 -29.45 -10.23
C PHE A 201 1.08 -29.04 -11.63
N VAL A 202 0.23 -27.99 -11.71
CA VAL A 202 -0.29 -27.44 -12.95
C VAL A 202 0.22 -26.02 -13.11
N LYS A 203 0.93 -25.73 -14.18
CA LYS A 203 1.33 -24.36 -14.51
C LYS A 203 0.07 -23.56 -14.89
N VAL A 204 -0.15 -22.42 -14.25
CA VAL A 204 -1.30 -21.53 -14.47
C VAL A 204 -0.85 -20.18 -15.02
N GLY A 205 -1.73 -19.18 -15.01
CA GLY A 205 -1.37 -17.84 -15.44
C GLY A 205 -0.39 -17.12 -14.50
N ARG A 206 -0.09 -15.88 -14.82
CA ARG A 206 0.91 -15.08 -14.12
C ARG A 206 0.39 -14.61 -12.77
N LEU A 207 1.19 -14.76 -11.72
CA LEU A 207 0.86 -14.38 -10.35
C LEU A 207 -0.52 -14.90 -9.91
N PRO A 208 -0.72 -16.22 -9.77
CA PRO A 208 -1.99 -16.78 -9.35
C PRO A 208 -2.32 -16.37 -7.92
N PHE A 209 -3.61 -16.10 -7.64
CA PHE A 209 -4.00 -15.51 -6.36
C PHE A 209 -5.09 -16.31 -5.64
N ALA A 210 -6.33 -16.25 -6.12
CA ALA A 210 -7.47 -16.95 -5.55
C ALA A 210 -7.85 -18.18 -6.38
N LEU A 211 -8.50 -19.16 -5.75
CA LEU A 211 -9.00 -20.34 -6.44
C LEU A 211 -10.37 -20.80 -5.94
N ALA A 212 -11.14 -21.45 -6.80
CA ALA A 212 -12.44 -22.03 -6.49
C ALA A 212 -12.61 -23.38 -7.20
N LEU A 213 -13.01 -24.39 -6.44
CA LEU A 213 -13.39 -25.69 -6.99
C LEU A 213 -14.87 -25.65 -7.41
N SER A 214 -15.20 -26.17 -8.59
CA SER A 214 -16.60 -26.32 -9.01
C SER A 214 -17.36 -27.28 -8.08
N PRO A 215 -18.69 -27.09 -7.87
CA PRO A 215 -19.48 -27.96 -7.00
C PRO A 215 -19.48 -29.45 -7.43
N ASP A 216 -19.35 -29.72 -8.72
CA ASP A 216 -19.22 -31.08 -9.27
C ASP A 216 -17.79 -31.63 -9.20
N ARG A 217 -16.80 -30.81 -8.71
CA ARG A 217 -15.39 -31.14 -8.56
C ARG A 217 -14.69 -31.58 -9.87
N GLN A 218 -15.21 -31.13 -11.01
CA GLN A 218 -14.60 -31.41 -12.30
C GLN A 218 -13.64 -30.32 -12.74
N LYS A 219 -13.86 -29.07 -12.27
CA LYS A 219 -13.08 -27.91 -12.66
C LYS A 219 -12.54 -27.16 -11.44
N LEU A 220 -11.34 -26.63 -11.58
CA LEU A 220 -10.73 -25.67 -10.67
C LEU A 220 -10.49 -24.37 -11.43
N TYR A 221 -10.89 -23.25 -10.84
CA TYR A 221 -10.73 -21.92 -11.40
C TYR A 221 -9.70 -21.15 -10.56
N VAL A 222 -8.75 -20.49 -11.21
CA VAL A 222 -7.66 -19.76 -10.54
C VAL A 222 -7.50 -18.38 -11.15
N THR A 223 -7.57 -17.34 -10.34
CA THR A 223 -7.32 -15.97 -10.80
C THR A 223 -5.82 -15.71 -10.96
N ASN A 224 -5.44 -14.92 -11.97
CA ASN A 224 -4.08 -14.57 -12.31
C ASN A 224 -3.96 -13.03 -12.41
N LEU A 225 -3.29 -12.39 -11.45
CA LEU A 225 -3.19 -10.93 -11.38
C LEU A 225 -2.05 -10.38 -12.22
N GLY A 226 -0.99 -11.18 -12.43
CA GLY A 226 0.25 -10.71 -13.03
C GLY A 226 0.14 -10.32 -14.49
N MET A 227 0.94 -9.38 -14.88
CA MET A 227 1.11 -8.97 -16.29
C MET A 227 2.38 -9.53 -16.89
N PHE A 228 3.43 -9.69 -16.10
CA PHE A 228 4.75 -10.08 -16.56
C PHE A 228 5.33 -11.27 -15.81
N GLN A 229 6.32 -11.86 -16.42
CA GLN A 229 7.27 -12.75 -15.80
C GLN A 229 8.63 -12.05 -15.82
N TYR A 230 9.04 -11.50 -14.69
CA TYR A 230 10.32 -10.83 -14.56
C TYR A 230 11.47 -11.80 -14.68
N GLN A 231 12.62 -11.30 -15.11
CA GLN A 231 13.82 -12.11 -15.35
C GLN A 231 15.07 -11.44 -14.78
N PRO A 232 16.03 -12.23 -14.28
CA PRO A 232 17.35 -11.71 -13.97
C PRO A 232 18.01 -11.12 -15.21
N ILE A 233 18.76 -10.05 -15.03
CA ILE A 233 19.58 -9.48 -16.09
C ILE A 233 20.79 -10.38 -16.28
N PRO A 234 21.13 -10.79 -17.52
CA PRO A 234 22.26 -11.67 -17.79
C PRO A 234 23.57 -11.15 -17.17
N GLY A 235 24.28 -12.00 -16.44
CA GLY A 235 25.54 -11.65 -15.79
C GLY A 235 25.42 -10.90 -14.46
N THR A 236 24.20 -10.65 -13.97
CA THR A 236 23.98 -10.07 -12.63
C THR A 236 23.85 -11.17 -11.59
N ASP A 237 24.27 -10.83 -10.38
CA ASP A 237 24.07 -11.64 -9.17
C ASP A 237 23.43 -10.71 -8.13
N LEU A 238 22.25 -11.08 -7.60
CA LEU A 238 21.57 -10.23 -6.59
C LEU A 238 22.36 -10.13 -5.29
N THR A 239 23.13 -11.14 -4.95
CA THR A 239 24.02 -11.08 -3.78
C THR A 239 25.19 -10.13 -4.00
N GLU A 240 25.52 -9.85 -5.26
CA GLU A 240 26.57 -8.95 -5.73
C GLU A 240 25.98 -7.84 -6.64
N ALA A 241 24.71 -7.50 -6.46
CA ALA A 241 24.02 -6.52 -7.31
C ALA A 241 24.76 -5.19 -7.39
N ARG A 242 25.45 -4.81 -6.32
CA ARG A 242 26.29 -3.61 -6.21
C ARG A 242 27.33 -3.47 -7.31
N THR A 243 27.94 -4.59 -7.69
CA THR A 243 29.01 -4.62 -8.70
C THR A 243 28.53 -5.15 -10.04
N THR A 244 27.45 -5.90 -10.08
CA THR A 244 26.99 -6.63 -11.26
C THR A 244 25.75 -6.04 -11.89
N GLY A 245 24.91 -5.34 -11.13
CA GLY A 245 23.60 -4.83 -11.59
C GLY A 245 23.65 -3.51 -12.35
N LEU A 246 22.49 -3.03 -12.76
CA LEU A 246 22.31 -1.72 -13.39
C LEU A 246 22.19 -0.61 -12.35
N PRO A 247 22.75 0.57 -12.61
CA PRO A 247 22.63 1.73 -11.69
C PRO A 247 21.23 2.35 -11.69
N PHE A 248 20.35 1.97 -12.60
CA PHE A 248 19.01 2.49 -12.79
C PHE A 248 18.13 1.45 -13.51
N PRO A 249 16.80 1.45 -13.40
CA PRO A 249 15.94 0.55 -14.15
C PRO A 249 16.23 0.57 -15.65
N ALA A 250 16.15 -0.58 -16.30
CA ALA A 250 16.57 -0.71 -17.69
C ALA A 250 15.75 0.11 -18.69
N PHE A 251 14.48 0.33 -18.35
CA PHE A 251 13.53 1.02 -19.24
C PHE A 251 12.31 1.55 -18.50
N GLY A 252 11.67 2.55 -19.08
CA GLY A 252 10.31 2.96 -18.70
C GLY A 252 9.26 2.02 -19.31
N PHE A 253 8.15 1.81 -18.61
CA PHE A 253 7.00 1.03 -19.08
C PHE A 253 5.72 1.89 -19.06
N PRO A 254 4.91 1.86 -20.12
CA PRO A 254 5.10 1.15 -21.40
C PRO A 254 6.07 1.86 -22.36
N SER A 255 6.88 1.09 -23.08
CA SER A 255 7.75 1.59 -24.14
C SER A 255 8.14 0.47 -25.11
N ALA A 256 8.64 0.81 -26.31
CA ALA A 256 9.18 -0.18 -27.23
C ALA A 256 10.36 -0.97 -26.61
N ARG A 257 11.16 -0.32 -25.76
CA ARG A 257 12.29 -0.95 -25.06
C ARG A 257 11.81 -1.89 -23.97
N SER A 258 10.77 -1.54 -23.23
CA SER A 258 10.21 -2.46 -22.24
C SER A 258 9.60 -3.71 -22.88
N ALA A 259 9.04 -3.60 -24.07
CA ALA A 259 8.52 -4.77 -24.80
C ALA A 259 9.62 -5.67 -25.36
N ALA A 260 10.64 -5.09 -26.02
CA ALA A 260 11.65 -5.83 -26.78
C ALA A 260 12.97 -6.11 -26.02
N GLY A 261 13.21 -5.39 -24.94
CA GLY A 261 14.48 -5.35 -24.23
C GLY A 261 15.39 -4.21 -24.67
N ALA A 262 16.46 -3.97 -23.92
CA ALA A 262 17.39 -2.87 -24.16
C ALA A 262 18.83 -3.28 -23.88
N GLU A 263 19.78 -2.72 -24.61
CA GLU A 263 21.19 -2.78 -24.25
C GLU A 263 21.48 -1.77 -23.13
N ARG A 264 22.20 -2.20 -22.09
CA ARG A 264 22.59 -1.37 -20.94
C ARG A 264 24.00 -1.70 -20.49
N GLU A 265 24.69 -0.66 -20.04
CA GLU A 265 26.02 -0.81 -19.41
C GLU A 265 25.88 -1.22 -17.96
N THR A 266 26.59 -2.26 -17.57
CA THR A 266 26.74 -2.71 -16.18
C THR A 266 28.17 -2.46 -15.70
N GLY A 267 28.45 -2.73 -14.43
CA GLY A 267 29.84 -2.73 -13.93
C GLY A 267 30.77 -3.74 -14.63
N LYS A 268 30.22 -4.68 -15.39
CA LYS A 268 30.94 -5.70 -16.15
C LYS A 268 30.85 -5.53 -17.67
N GLY A 269 30.36 -4.41 -18.17
CA GLY A 269 30.18 -4.08 -19.59
C GLY A 269 28.75 -4.14 -20.07
N ALA A 270 28.56 -3.97 -21.40
CA ALA A 270 27.27 -3.94 -22.03
C ALA A 270 26.55 -5.30 -21.96
N VAL A 271 25.29 -5.28 -21.57
CA VAL A 271 24.42 -6.45 -21.50
C VAL A 271 23.08 -6.18 -22.19
N LYS A 272 22.50 -7.21 -22.77
CA LYS A 272 21.12 -7.15 -23.28
C LYS A 272 20.16 -7.53 -22.15
N VAL A 273 19.42 -6.52 -21.64
CA VAL A 273 18.35 -6.74 -20.66
C VAL A 273 17.13 -7.31 -21.38
N PRO A 274 16.56 -8.44 -20.90
CA PRO A 274 15.36 -9.01 -21.51
C PRO A 274 14.17 -8.05 -21.46
N GLY A 275 13.37 -7.98 -22.51
CA GLY A 275 12.11 -7.27 -22.51
C GLY A 275 11.04 -7.99 -21.70
N LEU A 276 9.99 -7.27 -21.33
CA LEU A 276 8.84 -7.78 -20.57
C LEU A 276 7.83 -8.52 -21.47
N GLY A 277 7.85 -8.21 -22.78
CA GLY A 277 6.87 -8.72 -23.74
C GLY A 277 5.52 -8.00 -23.67
N ASP A 278 4.46 -8.72 -24.07
CA ASP A 278 3.08 -8.21 -24.07
C ASP A 278 2.46 -8.36 -22.68
N PRO A 279 1.93 -7.28 -22.06
CA PRO A 279 1.21 -7.36 -20.79
C PRO A 279 -0.16 -8.07 -20.89
N ASN A 280 -0.70 -8.16 -22.11
CA ASN A 280 -2.04 -8.66 -22.40
C ASN A 280 -2.08 -10.09 -22.97
N VAL A 281 -1.11 -10.92 -22.60
CA VAL A 281 -1.18 -12.35 -22.97
C VAL A 281 -2.37 -13.05 -22.28
N PRO A 282 -2.84 -14.20 -22.77
CA PRO A 282 -3.99 -14.91 -22.17
C PRO A 282 -3.83 -15.23 -20.68
N GLU A 283 -2.61 -15.44 -20.21
CA GLU A 283 -2.25 -15.76 -18.84
C GLU A 283 -2.28 -14.56 -17.88
N SER A 284 -2.46 -13.34 -18.42
CA SER A 284 -2.45 -12.09 -17.64
C SER A 284 -3.86 -11.60 -17.34
N ASN A 285 -4.12 -11.11 -16.12
CA ASN A 285 -5.42 -10.58 -15.70
C ASN A 285 -6.58 -11.49 -16.15
N SER A 286 -6.52 -12.75 -15.74
CA SER A 286 -7.36 -13.82 -16.29
C SER A 286 -7.76 -14.84 -15.22
N VAL A 287 -8.57 -15.78 -15.62
CA VAL A 287 -8.89 -17.02 -14.89
C VAL A 287 -8.35 -18.20 -15.66
N SER A 288 -7.48 -19.01 -15.03
CA SER A 288 -7.15 -20.34 -15.51
C SER A 288 -8.29 -21.29 -15.20
N VAL A 289 -8.81 -21.99 -16.20
CA VAL A 289 -9.78 -23.08 -16.05
C VAL A 289 -9.02 -24.40 -16.14
N ILE A 290 -9.07 -25.21 -15.09
CA ILE A 290 -8.30 -26.45 -14.96
C ILE A 290 -9.28 -27.63 -14.87
N ASP A 291 -9.13 -28.61 -15.75
CA ASP A 291 -9.80 -29.92 -15.60
C ASP A 291 -9.11 -30.69 -14.47
N VAL A 292 -9.85 -30.97 -13.41
CA VAL A 292 -9.43 -31.74 -12.24
C VAL A 292 -10.28 -33.00 -12.04
N SER A 293 -10.96 -33.43 -13.07
CA SER A 293 -11.78 -34.66 -13.06
C SER A 293 -10.97 -35.87 -12.61
N SER A 294 -9.69 -35.91 -12.93
CA SER A 294 -8.72 -36.91 -12.52
C SER A 294 -7.54 -36.27 -11.83
N PRO A 295 -7.52 -36.21 -10.48
CA PRO A 295 -6.34 -35.77 -9.73
C PRO A 295 -5.12 -36.62 -10.12
N GLY A 296 -3.98 -35.98 -10.39
CA GLY A 296 -2.78 -36.63 -10.96
C GLY A 296 -2.74 -36.60 -12.50
N ALA A 297 -3.72 -35.99 -13.16
CA ALA A 297 -3.72 -35.68 -14.60
C ALA A 297 -4.42 -34.34 -14.87
N ALA A 298 -4.30 -33.40 -13.94
CA ALA A 298 -4.92 -32.08 -14.04
C ALA A 298 -4.26 -31.26 -15.15
N LYS A 299 -5.06 -30.50 -15.90
CA LYS A 299 -4.53 -29.66 -17.00
C LYS A 299 -5.36 -28.41 -17.19
N VAL A 300 -4.70 -27.32 -17.60
CA VAL A 300 -5.38 -26.10 -18.02
C VAL A 300 -6.13 -26.34 -19.32
N GLU A 301 -7.43 -26.06 -19.34
CA GLU A 301 -8.28 -26.09 -20.52
C GLU A 301 -8.19 -24.78 -21.32
N THR A 302 -8.29 -23.64 -20.61
CA THR A 302 -8.30 -22.31 -21.20
C THR A 302 -7.99 -21.23 -20.18
N PHE A 303 -7.74 -20.03 -20.68
CA PHE A 303 -7.66 -18.79 -19.91
C PHE A 303 -8.80 -17.87 -20.32
N ILE A 304 -9.46 -17.25 -19.34
CA ILE A 304 -10.56 -16.32 -19.55
C ILE A 304 -10.15 -14.95 -18.98
N ARG A 305 -10.00 -13.97 -19.84
CA ARG A 305 -9.70 -12.61 -19.40
C ARG A 305 -10.87 -12.01 -18.64
N THR A 306 -10.58 -11.26 -17.56
CA THR A 306 -11.58 -10.60 -16.71
C THR A 306 -11.34 -9.10 -16.64
N GLY A 307 -12.40 -8.32 -16.51
CA GLY A 307 -12.34 -6.86 -16.41
C GLY A 307 -11.60 -6.19 -17.58
N LEU A 308 -10.93 -5.07 -17.31
CA LEU A 308 -10.18 -4.31 -18.29
C LEU A 308 -8.72 -4.75 -18.33
N PRO A 309 -8.18 -5.06 -19.53
CA PRO A 309 -6.76 -5.35 -19.68
C PRO A 309 -5.91 -4.09 -19.45
N PHE A 310 -4.60 -4.27 -19.34
CA PHE A 310 -3.67 -3.15 -19.41
C PHE A 310 -3.87 -2.33 -20.70
N GLY A 311 -3.85 -1.01 -20.59
CA GLY A 311 -4.00 -0.07 -21.70
C GLY A 311 -4.45 1.30 -21.25
N GLU A 312 -5.04 2.06 -22.18
CA GLU A 312 -5.41 3.47 -21.97
C GLU A 312 -6.34 3.69 -20.75
N ASN A 313 -7.20 2.74 -20.45
CA ASN A 313 -8.18 2.83 -19.38
C ASN A 313 -7.79 2.07 -18.10
N SER A 314 -6.70 1.33 -18.09
CA SER A 314 -6.22 0.61 -16.91
C SER A 314 -4.72 0.44 -16.93
N GLN A 315 -4.03 1.02 -15.93
CA GLN A 315 -2.57 0.91 -15.77
C GLN A 315 -2.18 -0.40 -15.07
N GLY A 316 -2.93 -0.80 -14.05
CA GLY A 316 -2.67 -2.03 -13.31
C GLY A 316 -3.44 -3.25 -13.80
N GLY A 317 -4.12 -3.18 -14.95
CA GLY A 317 -5.01 -4.25 -15.41
C GLY A 317 -6.25 -4.38 -14.53
N SER A 318 -6.90 -5.55 -14.55
CA SER A 318 -8.14 -5.79 -13.77
C SER A 318 -7.89 -6.23 -12.33
N SER A 319 -6.74 -6.82 -12.03
CA SER A 319 -6.40 -7.40 -10.71
C SER A 319 -7.52 -8.34 -10.17
N PRO A 320 -7.76 -9.51 -10.80
CA PRO A 320 -8.83 -10.43 -10.40
C PRO A 320 -8.49 -11.09 -9.06
N SER A 321 -9.02 -10.57 -7.95
CA SER A 321 -8.58 -10.84 -6.57
C SER A 321 -9.45 -11.84 -5.81
N GLY A 322 -10.67 -12.08 -6.25
CA GLY A 322 -11.56 -13.08 -5.64
C GLY A 322 -12.26 -13.93 -6.69
N ILE A 323 -12.60 -15.16 -6.35
CA ILE A 323 -13.31 -16.08 -7.24
C ILE A 323 -14.24 -17.00 -6.48
N LEU A 324 -15.41 -17.27 -7.05
CA LEU A 324 -16.41 -18.16 -6.50
C LEU A 324 -17.12 -18.92 -7.62
N ALA A 325 -17.25 -20.24 -7.51
CA ALA A 325 -17.91 -21.08 -8.47
C ALA A 325 -19.25 -21.60 -7.94
N THR A 326 -20.29 -21.53 -8.79
CA THR A 326 -21.59 -22.21 -8.62
C THR A 326 -21.72 -23.29 -9.68
N SER A 327 -22.84 -23.98 -9.74
CA SER A 327 -23.10 -25.05 -10.74
C SER A 327 -23.13 -24.54 -12.19
N ASP A 328 -23.46 -23.29 -12.42
CA ASP A 328 -23.70 -22.72 -13.75
C ASP A 328 -22.82 -21.46 -14.03
N ARG A 329 -22.28 -20.84 -13.00
CA ARG A 329 -21.53 -19.57 -13.11
C ARG A 329 -20.27 -19.56 -12.26
N VAL A 330 -19.31 -18.73 -12.69
CA VAL A 330 -18.16 -18.33 -11.89
C VAL A 330 -18.16 -16.82 -11.78
N PHE A 331 -18.04 -16.31 -10.56
CA PHE A 331 -17.95 -14.88 -10.26
C PHE A 331 -16.51 -14.54 -9.94
N VAL A 332 -15.99 -13.45 -10.52
CA VAL A 332 -14.63 -12.96 -10.32
C VAL A 332 -14.68 -11.48 -9.97
N SER A 333 -14.12 -11.10 -8.83
CA SER A 333 -13.98 -9.70 -8.45
C SER A 333 -12.72 -9.11 -9.08
N ASN A 334 -12.88 -8.01 -9.81
CA ASN A 334 -11.80 -7.24 -10.42
C ASN A 334 -11.50 -6.02 -9.54
N ALA A 335 -10.53 -6.15 -8.63
CA ALA A 335 -10.30 -5.18 -7.58
C ALA A 335 -9.89 -3.80 -8.12
N ASN A 336 -9.13 -3.74 -9.23
CA ASN A 336 -8.75 -2.47 -9.83
C ASN A 336 -9.87 -1.77 -10.60
N ASN A 337 -10.83 -2.55 -11.16
CA ASN A 337 -11.88 -2.00 -12.02
C ASN A 337 -13.20 -1.74 -11.30
N ASP A 338 -13.29 -2.08 -10.01
CA ASP A 338 -14.53 -2.04 -9.25
C ASP A 338 -15.68 -2.72 -10.02
N SER A 339 -15.49 -4.01 -10.34
CA SER A 339 -16.46 -4.79 -11.10
C SER A 339 -16.42 -6.29 -10.75
N ILE A 340 -17.49 -7.00 -11.14
CA ILE A 340 -17.58 -8.44 -11.04
C ILE A 340 -17.75 -9.00 -12.45
N THR A 341 -16.81 -9.83 -12.90
CA THR A 341 -16.96 -10.63 -14.11
C THR A 341 -17.79 -11.88 -13.79
N VAL A 342 -18.82 -12.13 -14.57
CA VAL A 342 -19.64 -13.35 -14.53
C VAL A 342 -19.25 -14.24 -15.70
N ILE A 343 -18.77 -15.44 -15.42
CA ILE A 343 -18.38 -16.44 -16.41
C ILE A 343 -19.45 -17.53 -16.45
N ASP A 344 -19.88 -17.94 -17.62
CA ASP A 344 -20.69 -19.15 -17.83
C ASP A 344 -19.79 -20.39 -17.68
N ALA A 345 -20.07 -21.23 -16.67
CA ALA A 345 -19.25 -22.38 -16.32
C ALA A 345 -19.28 -23.50 -17.37
N LYS A 346 -20.29 -23.53 -18.24
CA LYS A 346 -20.47 -24.52 -19.32
C LYS A 346 -19.62 -24.16 -20.54
N THR A 347 -19.69 -22.90 -20.94
CA THR A 347 -19.02 -22.41 -22.16
C THR A 347 -17.63 -21.86 -21.91
N ASN A 348 -17.23 -21.65 -20.64
CA ASN A 348 -15.98 -21.00 -20.23
C ASN A 348 -15.82 -19.62 -20.91
N SER A 349 -16.89 -18.84 -20.94
CA SER A 349 -16.90 -17.51 -21.56
C SER A 349 -17.53 -16.46 -20.63
N VAL A 350 -17.13 -15.20 -20.80
CA VAL A 350 -17.71 -14.08 -20.05
C VAL A 350 -19.16 -13.87 -20.46
N ALA A 351 -20.09 -14.00 -19.51
CA ALA A 351 -21.53 -13.81 -19.70
C ALA A 351 -21.98 -12.38 -19.35
N ALA A 352 -21.31 -11.71 -18.43
CA ALA A 352 -21.61 -10.34 -18.03
C ALA A 352 -20.43 -9.71 -17.26
N GLU A 353 -20.46 -8.38 -17.20
CA GLU A 353 -19.67 -7.56 -16.30
C GLU A 353 -20.63 -6.72 -15.47
N ILE A 354 -20.47 -6.73 -14.14
CA ILE A 354 -21.32 -5.98 -13.21
C ILE A 354 -20.45 -4.89 -12.57
N PRO A 355 -20.59 -3.64 -12.97
CA PRO A 355 -19.83 -2.55 -12.37
C PRO A 355 -20.35 -2.21 -10.98
N ILE A 356 -19.44 -1.88 -10.06
CA ILE A 356 -19.73 -1.31 -8.76
C ILE A 356 -19.30 0.16 -8.82
N ARG A 357 -20.26 1.07 -8.70
CA ARG A 357 -20.02 2.50 -8.88
C ARG A 357 -20.61 3.32 -7.74
N ILE A 358 -19.90 4.36 -7.35
CA ILE A 358 -20.34 5.31 -6.33
C ILE A 358 -21.09 6.46 -7.02
N PRO A 359 -22.35 6.71 -6.67
CA PRO A 359 -23.15 7.77 -7.28
C PRO A 359 -22.49 9.16 -7.15
N GLY A 360 -22.35 9.85 -8.26
CA GLY A 360 -21.68 11.15 -8.37
C GLY A 360 -20.15 11.08 -8.55
N LEU A 361 -19.57 9.88 -8.44
CA LEU A 361 -18.14 9.61 -8.58
C LEU A 361 -17.89 8.42 -9.52
N GLU A 362 -18.79 8.14 -10.45
CA GLU A 362 -18.80 6.94 -11.30
C GLU A 362 -17.51 6.78 -12.14
N GLY A 363 -16.84 7.87 -12.43
CA GLY A 363 -15.58 7.88 -13.17
C GLY A 363 -14.36 7.40 -12.37
N LEU A 364 -14.48 7.35 -11.03
CA LEU A 364 -13.38 7.02 -10.14
C LEU A 364 -13.47 5.57 -9.64
N ARG A 365 -12.33 5.02 -9.23
CA ARG A 365 -12.18 3.68 -8.65
C ARG A 365 -11.69 3.78 -7.21
N GLY A 366 -11.83 2.69 -6.45
CA GLY A 366 -11.41 2.62 -5.06
C GLY A 366 -12.40 1.88 -4.16
N VAL A 367 -13.40 1.21 -4.73
CA VAL A 367 -14.27 0.28 -3.98
C VAL A 367 -13.49 -0.97 -3.56
N LEU A 368 -12.61 -1.43 -4.43
CA LEU A 368 -11.69 -2.55 -4.20
C LEU A 368 -12.44 -3.85 -3.84
N PRO A 369 -13.27 -4.41 -4.73
CA PRO A 369 -13.98 -5.67 -4.48
C PRO A 369 -13.00 -6.85 -4.45
N ILE A 370 -13.04 -7.67 -3.37
CA ILE A 370 -12.14 -8.81 -3.20
C ILE A 370 -12.90 -10.11 -2.86
N GLY A 371 -12.93 -10.57 -1.63
CA GLY A 371 -13.58 -11.84 -1.27
C GLY A 371 -15.10 -11.82 -1.46
N MET A 372 -15.66 -12.97 -1.81
CA MET A 372 -17.10 -13.07 -2.14
C MET A 372 -17.75 -14.32 -1.53
N ALA A 373 -19.06 -14.22 -1.26
CA ALA A 373 -19.90 -15.35 -0.90
C ALA A 373 -21.24 -15.27 -1.64
N TYR A 374 -21.81 -16.42 -1.99
CA TYR A 374 -23.07 -16.49 -2.72
C TYR A 374 -24.17 -17.12 -1.87
N HIS A 375 -25.32 -16.45 -1.80
CA HIS A 375 -26.50 -16.96 -1.13
C HIS A 375 -27.53 -17.48 -2.17
N GLU A 376 -27.57 -18.80 -2.35
CA GLU A 376 -28.37 -19.44 -3.42
C GLU A 376 -29.83 -19.07 -3.38
N LYS A 377 -30.44 -19.05 -2.18
CA LYS A 377 -31.86 -18.81 -2.01
C LYS A 377 -32.30 -17.43 -2.51
N SER A 378 -31.59 -16.39 -2.22
CA SER A 378 -31.87 -15.03 -2.71
C SER A 378 -31.30 -14.77 -4.10
N GLY A 379 -30.26 -15.46 -4.52
CA GLY A 379 -29.47 -15.15 -5.71
C GLY A 379 -28.53 -13.94 -5.48
N TRP A 380 -28.18 -13.67 -4.24
CA TRP A 380 -27.33 -12.55 -3.89
C TRP A 380 -25.85 -12.94 -3.79
N LEU A 381 -25.01 -12.15 -4.41
CA LEU A 381 -23.56 -12.20 -4.22
C LEU A 381 -23.19 -11.10 -3.22
N LEU A 382 -22.57 -11.51 -2.12
CA LEU A 382 -22.00 -10.61 -1.14
C LEU A 382 -20.52 -10.44 -1.43
N VAL A 383 -20.04 -9.20 -1.52
CA VAL A 383 -18.68 -8.85 -1.95
C VAL A 383 -18.02 -7.99 -0.89
N ALA A 384 -16.86 -8.38 -0.41
CA ALA A 384 -16.04 -7.52 0.43
C ALA A 384 -15.49 -6.34 -0.40
N GLU A 385 -15.89 -5.12 -0.03
CA GLU A 385 -15.52 -3.85 -0.68
C GLU A 385 -14.51 -3.13 0.21
N ALA A 386 -13.26 -3.57 0.12
CA ALA A 386 -12.19 -3.21 1.05
C ALA A 386 -11.93 -1.70 1.12
N GLY A 387 -12.03 -1.02 -0.01
CA GLY A 387 -11.76 0.42 -0.10
C GLY A 387 -12.82 1.31 0.55
N ILE A 388 -14.04 0.81 0.73
CA ILE A 388 -15.16 1.59 1.29
C ILE A 388 -15.72 1.02 2.60
N ASN A 389 -15.03 0.04 3.19
CA ASN A 389 -15.38 -0.57 4.48
C ASN A 389 -16.81 -1.14 4.49
N ALA A 390 -17.17 -1.86 3.44
CA ALA A 390 -18.51 -2.36 3.24
C ALA A 390 -18.54 -3.79 2.67
N VAL A 391 -19.71 -4.41 2.73
CA VAL A 391 -20.05 -5.58 1.93
C VAL A 391 -21.11 -5.17 0.92
N GLY A 392 -20.78 -5.22 -0.36
CA GLY A 392 -21.72 -5.03 -1.46
C GLY A 392 -22.70 -6.18 -1.57
N VAL A 393 -23.98 -5.88 -1.76
CA VAL A 393 -25.03 -6.84 -2.05
C VAL A 393 -25.42 -6.71 -3.52
N ILE A 394 -25.15 -7.75 -4.31
CA ILE A 394 -25.39 -7.76 -5.75
C ILE A 394 -26.45 -8.80 -6.09
N ASP A 395 -27.51 -8.39 -6.78
CA ASP A 395 -28.46 -9.31 -7.40
C ASP A 395 -27.84 -9.87 -8.69
N THR A 396 -27.53 -11.17 -8.67
CA THR A 396 -26.89 -11.82 -9.82
C THR A 396 -27.84 -12.09 -10.98
N ARG A 397 -29.14 -12.07 -10.76
CA ARG A 397 -30.17 -12.24 -11.80
C ARG A 397 -30.42 -10.93 -12.53
N GLU A 398 -30.56 -9.84 -11.77
CA GLU A 398 -30.74 -8.48 -12.30
C GLU A 398 -29.39 -7.84 -12.70
N LYS A 399 -28.27 -8.44 -12.29
CA LYS A 399 -26.89 -7.96 -12.57
C LYS A 399 -26.66 -6.52 -12.12
N ARG A 400 -27.10 -6.19 -10.91
CA ARG A 400 -26.94 -4.85 -10.33
C ARG A 400 -26.64 -4.89 -8.84
N VAL A 401 -25.98 -3.86 -8.36
CA VAL A 401 -25.76 -3.61 -6.93
C VAL A 401 -27.09 -3.20 -6.30
N LEU A 402 -27.48 -3.86 -5.22
CA LEU A 402 -28.67 -3.53 -4.44
C LEU A 402 -28.36 -2.53 -3.32
N GLY A 403 -27.16 -2.59 -2.77
CA GLY A 403 -26.71 -1.73 -1.68
C GLY A 403 -25.40 -2.18 -1.06
N HIS A 404 -24.99 -1.47 -0.01
CA HIS A 404 -23.75 -1.65 0.71
C HIS A 404 -24.02 -1.76 2.21
N LEU A 405 -23.41 -2.73 2.88
CA LEU A 405 -23.56 -3.00 4.30
C LEU A 405 -22.30 -2.53 5.04
N PRO A 406 -22.38 -1.67 6.05
CA PRO A 406 -21.20 -1.22 6.76
C PRO A 406 -20.56 -2.34 7.58
N VAL A 407 -19.24 -2.49 7.44
CA VAL A 407 -18.41 -3.41 8.22
C VAL A 407 -17.21 -2.69 8.79
N ALA A 408 -16.29 -3.41 9.41
CA ALA A 408 -15.09 -2.81 9.96
C ALA A 408 -14.05 -2.47 8.86
N TRP A 409 -12.89 -1.97 9.26
CA TRP A 409 -11.92 -1.41 8.34
C TRP A 409 -11.23 -2.48 7.51
N PHE A 410 -11.26 -2.29 6.19
CA PHE A 410 -10.64 -3.12 5.17
C PHE A 410 -11.14 -4.58 5.19
N PRO A 411 -12.42 -4.84 4.81
CA PRO A 411 -12.95 -6.19 4.66
C PRO A 411 -12.24 -6.94 3.54
N THR A 412 -11.86 -8.20 3.81
CA THR A 412 -11.09 -9.05 2.90
C THR A 412 -11.85 -10.25 2.38
N CYS A 413 -12.61 -10.89 3.25
CA CYS A 413 -13.33 -12.11 2.95
C CYS A 413 -14.75 -12.06 3.50
N VAL A 414 -15.67 -12.68 2.78
CA VAL A 414 -17.06 -12.91 3.21
C VAL A 414 -17.34 -14.41 3.19
N ALA A 415 -18.04 -14.89 4.19
CA ALA A 415 -18.63 -16.23 4.22
C ALA A 415 -20.08 -16.17 4.68
N ILE A 416 -20.91 -17.13 4.25
CA ILE A 416 -22.31 -17.27 4.65
C ILE A 416 -22.51 -18.69 5.19
N GLY A 417 -23.10 -18.78 6.37
CA GLY A 417 -23.53 -20.04 6.95
C GLY A 417 -24.90 -19.90 7.61
N HIS A 418 -25.92 -20.64 7.15
CA HIS A 418 -27.27 -20.64 7.72
C HIS A 418 -27.86 -19.20 7.89
N ASP A 419 -27.89 -18.41 6.83
CA ASP A 419 -28.33 -17.01 6.85
C ASP A 419 -27.55 -16.08 7.80
N THR A 420 -26.36 -16.47 8.24
CA THR A 420 -25.39 -15.62 8.99
C THR A 420 -24.25 -15.26 8.07
N VAL A 421 -23.89 -13.97 8.09
CA VAL A 421 -22.76 -13.41 7.34
C VAL A 421 -21.57 -13.24 8.27
N TYR A 422 -20.42 -13.67 7.82
CA TYR A 422 -19.12 -13.54 8.48
C TYR A 422 -18.20 -12.72 7.58
N VAL A 423 -17.58 -11.68 8.11
CA VAL A 423 -16.68 -10.80 7.34
C VAL A 423 -15.38 -10.64 8.09
N ALA A 424 -14.27 -11.03 7.47
CA ALA A 424 -12.94 -10.72 7.98
C ALA A 424 -12.55 -9.30 7.57
N ASN A 425 -12.04 -8.52 8.51
CA ASN A 425 -11.60 -7.14 8.32
C ASN A 425 -10.13 -7.03 8.74
N ALA A 426 -9.23 -6.74 7.80
CA ALA A 426 -7.78 -6.79 8.02
C ALA A 426 -7.29 -5.76 9.05
N LYS A 427 -7.91 -4.57 9.07
CA LYS A 427 -7.53 -3.44 9.94
C LYS A 427 -8.53 -3.20 11.10
N GLY A 428 -9.55 -4.05 11.25
CA GLY A 428 -10.50 -4.07 12.36
C GLY A 428 -11.19 -2.72 12.59
N GLN A 429 -11.01 -2.13 13.76
CA GLN A 429 -11.56 -0.81 14.13
C GLN A 429 -10.47 0.26 14.29
N GLY A 430 -9.33 0.09 13.63
CA GLY A 430 -8.18 0.97 13.76
C GLY A 430 -7.22 0.56 14.88
N SER A 431 -6.14 1.30 15.04
CA SER A 431 -4.99 0.92 15.85
C SER A 431 -4.84 1.69 17.15
N GLY A 432 -5.49 2.80 17.36
CA GLY A 432 -5.23 3.73 18.46
C GLY A 432 -4.90 3.10 19.81
N PRO A 433 -4.10 3.78 20.65
CA PRO A 433 -3.84 3.39 22.03
C PRO A 433 -5.05 3.68 22.96
N ASN A 434 -6.15 4.10 22.42
CA ASN A 434 -7.37 4.52 23.11
C ASN A 434 -8.13 3.37 23.79
N GLY A 435 -7.54 2.17 23.86
CA GLY A 435 -8.01 1.11 24.72
C GLY A 435 -7.71 1.43 26.20
N PRO A 436 -8.55 1.02 27.16
CA PRO A 436 -8.32 1.34 28.56
C PRO A 436 -7.00 0.77 29.07
N GLY A 437 -6.03 1.65 29.35
CA GLY A 437 -5.06 1.41 30.39
C GLY A 437 -3.84 0.54 30.10
N GLY A 438 -3.22 0.64 28.93
CA GLY A 438 -1.83 0.17 28.80
C GLY A 438 -0.84 1.24 29.30
N PRO A 439 0.20 0.91 30.08
CA PRO A 439 1.19 1.90 30.46
C PRO A 439 1.94 2.40 29.22
N PRO A 440 2.31 3.70 29.16
CA PRO A 440 3.23 4.21 28.14
C PRO A 440 4.50 3.33 28.13
N GLY A 441 4.98 2.94 26.96
CA GLY A 441 6.12 2.04 26.80
C GLY A 441 5.79 0.55 26.64
N ALA A 442 4.54 0.12 26.81
CA ALA A 442 4.10 -1.24 26.47
C ALA A 442 3.52 -1.34 25.04
N MET A 443 3.43 -0.21 24.35
CA MET A 443 2.75 -0.09 23.05
C MET A 443 3.79 -0.04 21.92
N LEU A 444 4.17 -1.22 21.45
CA LEU A 444 4.83 -1.33 20.16
C LEU A 444 3.76 -1.22 19.07
N PRO A 445 3.98 -0.47 17.98
CA PRO A 445 3.02 -0.33 16.87
C PRO A 445 2.47 -1.67 16.40
N SER A 446 3.33 -2.67 16.23
CA SER A 446 2.96 -4.05 15.85
C SER A 446 1.97 -4.75 16.80
N ARG A 447 1.80 -4.27 18.04
CA ARG A 447 0.82 -4.81 19.01
C ARG A 447 -0.49 -4.04 19.02
N MET A 448 -0.51 -2.89 18.37
CA MET A 448 -1.68 -2.00 18.29
C MET A 448 -2.56 -2.36 17.10
N TYR A 449 -1.98 -2.89 16.04
CA TYR A 449 -2.72 -3.38 14.89
C TYR A 449 -3.52 -4.63 15.21
N GLN A 450 -4.77 -4.63 14.83
CA GLN A 450 -5.71 -5.72 15.05
C GLN A 450 -6.69 -5.79 13.88
N GLY A 451 -7.02 -7.01 13.47
CA GLY A 451 -8.16 -7.28 12.60
C GLY A 451 -9.43 -7.55 13.41
N SER A 452 -10.51 -7.82 12.72
CA SER A 452 -11.76 -8.28 13.34
C SER A 452 -12.54 -9.22 12.43
N VAL A 453 -13.50 -9.95 13.02
CA VAL A 453 -14.60 -10.62 12.30
C VAL A 453 -15.90 -9.94 12.69
N SER A 454 -16.64 -9.46 11.68
CA SER A 454 -18.02 -9.00 11.85
C SER A 454 -18.96 -10.19 11.65
N ILE A 455 -19.91 -10.43 12.57
CA ILE A 455 -20.90 -11.51 12.51
C ILE A 455 -22.29 -10.92 12.63
N PHE A 456 -23.12 -11.07 11.59
CA PHE A 456 -24.47 -10.52 11.54
C PHE A 456 -25.42 -11.38 10.69
N PRO A 457 -26.74 -11.31 10.90
CA PRO A 457 -27.70 -12.04 10.05
C PRO A 457 -27.69 -11.48 8.63
N LEU A 458 -28.05 -12.33 7.65
CA LEU A 458 -28.24 -11.87 6.28
C LEU A 458 -29.26 -10.71 6.26
N PRO A 459 -28.96 -9.57 5.62
CA PRO A 459 -29.84 -8.39 5.64
C PRO A 459 -31.14 -8.66 4.90
N LYS A 460 -32.17 -7.93 5.29
CA LYS A 460 -33.42 -7.90 4.54
C LYS A 460 -33.35 -6.80 3.45
N PRO A 461 -34.12 -6.98 2.33
CA PRO A 461 -34.13 -5.98 1.27
C PRO A 461 -34.47 -4.55 1.74
N GLU A 462 -35.38 -4.44 2.73
CA GLU A 462 -35.80 -3.16 3.30
C GLU A 462 -34.73 -2.41 4.07
N ASP A 463 -33.71 -3.12 4.61
CA ASP A 463 -32.64 -2.53 5.40
C ASP A 463 -31.53 -1.92 4.51
N LEU A 464 -31.42 -2.37 3.26
CA LEU A 464 -30.29 -2.02 2.36
C LEU A 464 -30.19 -0.52 2.07
N ALA A 465 -31.30 0.19 1.96
CA ALA A 465 -31.28 1.61 1.61
C ALA A 465 -30.68 2.46 2.73
N GLU A 466 -31.03 2.18 3.98
CA GLU A 466 -30.47 2.89 5.15
C GLU A 466 -28.99 2.59 5.33
N GLN A 467 -28.61 1.30 5.23
CA GLN A 467 -27.22 0.88 5.36
C GLN A 467 -26.33 1.48 4.28
N THR A 468 -26.81 1.49 3.03
CA THR A 468 -26.11 2.13 1.91
C THR A 468 -25.93 3.64 2.14
N ALA A 469 -26.99 4.31 2.62
CA ALA A 469 -26.91 5.74 2.92
C ALA A 469 -25.85 6.05 3.97
N PHE A 470 -25.75 5.21 5.01
CA PHE A 470 -24.69 5.31 6.01
C PHE A 470 -23.29 5.11 5.40
N VAL A 471 -23.08 4.05 4.59
CA VAL A 471 -21.79 3.80 3.93
C VAL A 471 -21.36 4.99 3.08
N MET A 472 -22.28 5.59 2.31
CA MET A 472 -21.99 6.76 1.48
C MET A 472 -21.57 7.97 2.32
N GLU A 473 -22.28 8.22 3.42
CA GLU A 473 -21.95 9.33 4.34
C GLU A 473 -20.63 9.09 5.07
N ALA A 474 -20.44 7.89 5.61
CA ALA A 474 -19.31 7.50 6.41
C ALA A 474 -17.96 7.53 5.65
N ASN A 475 -18.00 7.37 4.33
CA ASN A 475 -16.84 7.50 3.45
C ASN A 475 -16.66 8.88 2.81
N GLY A 476 -17.56 9.85 3.10
CA GLY A 476 -17.49 11.19 2.51
C GLY A 476 -17.98 11.28 1.05
N PHE A 477 -18.77 10.30 0.59
CA PHE A 477 -19.30 10.26 -0.79
C PHE A 477 -20.60 11.04 -0.96
N ARG A 478 -21.11 11.66 0.09
CA ARG A 478 -22.19 12.64 -0.05
C ARG A 478 -21.63 13.98 -0.42
N GLY A 479 -21.84 14.37 -1.67
CA GLY A 479 -21.46 15.68 -2.16
C GLY A 479 -22.17 16.81 -1.40
N SER A 480 -21.43 17.87 -1.12
CA SER A 480 -21.91 19.11 -0.52
C SER A 480 -21.95 20.23 -1.57
N SER A 481 -22.95 21.09 -1.51
CA SER A 481 -23.00 22.32 -2.30
C SER A 481 -22.13 23.44 -1.71
N ALA A 482 -21.46 23.19 -0.58
CA ALA A 482 -20.53 24.14 0.02
C ALA A 482 -19.34 24.39 -0.93
N SER A 483 -18.99 25.67 -1.12
CA SER A 483 -17.80 26.02 -1.90
C SER A 483 -16.54 25.58 -1.16
N GLN A 484 -15.62 24.93 -1.87
CA GLN A 484 -14.28 24.68 -1.33
C GLN A 484 -13.56 26.02 -1.06
N ALA A 485 -12.74 26.04 -0.01
CA ALA A 485 -11.90 27.20 0.26
C ALA A 485 -10.99 27.48 -0.96
N PRO A 486 -10.89 28.74 -1.40
CA PRO A 486 -10.00 29.08 -2.50
C PRO A 486 -8.55 28.85 -2.09
N LEU A 487 -7.75 28.37 -3.02
CA LEU A 487 -6.30 28.23 -2.85
C LEU A 487 -5.60 29.43 -3.50
N PRO A 488 -4.41 29.83 -3.01
CA PRO A 488 -3.62 30.91 -3.62
C PRO A 488 -3.28 30.57 -5.08
N PRO A 489 -3.78 31.33 -6.06
CA PRO A 489 -3.52 31.04 -7.49
C PRO A 489 -2.09 31.35 -7.91
N GLU A 490 -1.33 32.01 -7.05
CA GLU A 490 0.08 32.33 -7.26
C GLU A 490 1.00 31.13 -7.08
N ILE A 491 0.55 30.08 -6.39
CA ILE A 491 1.34 28.86 -6.23
C ILE A 491 1.35 28.11 -7.54
N ARG A 492 2.53 27.98 -8.12
CA ARG A 492 2.78 27.31 -9.40
C ARG A 492 3.65 26.08 -9.27
N HIS A 493 4.39 25.99 -8.16
CA HIS A 493 5.32 24.91 -7.87
C HIS A 493 4.97 24.28 -6.53
N VAL A 494 4.91 22.97 -6.51
CA VAL A 494 4.69 22.19 -5.29
C VAL A 494 5.88 21.26 -5.11
N VAL A 495 6.47 21.27 -3.93
CA VAL A 495 7.53 20.34 -3.54
C VAL A 495 6.96 19.43 -2.47
N LEU A 496 7.00 18.13 -2.69
CA LEU A 496 6.68 17.12 -1.69
C LEU A 496 7.98 16.44 -1.24
N ILE A 497 8.29 16.57 0.05
CA ILE A 497 9.43 15.90 0.69
C ILE A 497 8.87 14.77 1.54
N VAL A 498 9.28 13.55 1.23
CA VAL A 498 8.88 12.33 1.95
C VAL A 498 10.07 11.80 2.72
N LYS A 499 9.81 11.40 3.95
CA LYS A 499 10.77 10.89 4.93
C LYS A 499 10.31 9.54 5.45
N GLU A 500 11.00 8.93 6.43
CA GLU A 500 10.82 7.52 6.80
C GLU A 500 10.44 7.32 8.27
N SER A 501 9.25 6.72 8.49
CA SER A 501 8.89 5.96 9.68
C SER A 501 8.88 6.69 11.03
N ARG A 502 8.42 7.97 11.12
CA ARG A 502 8.29 8.68 12.40
C ARG A 502 6.85 9.04 12.74
N SER A 503 6.44 8.78 14.00
CA SER A 503 5.15 9.23 14.51
C SER A 503 5.19 10.71 14.93
N TYR A 504 4.01 11.34 14.97
CA TYR A 504 3.87 12.72 15.41
C TYR A 504 4.45 12.96 16.81
N ASP A 505 4.06 12.18 17.81
CA ASP A 505 4.52 12.38 19.18
C ASP A 505 6.01 12.15 19.34
N GLN A 506 6.61 11.28 18.57
CA GLN A 506 8.03 10.99 18.66
C GLN A 506 8.89 12.22 18.32
N VAL A 507 8.40 13.07 17.41
CA VAL A 507 9.10 14.29 16.96
C VAL A 507 8.45 15.54 17.53
N PHE A 508 7.13 15.72 17.39
CA PHE A 508 6.40 16.94 17.75
C PHE A 508 5.56 16.83 19.04
N GLY A 509 5.71 15.72 19.79
CA GLY A 509 5.00 15.57 21.05
C GLY A 509 5.22 16.74 22.04
N ASP A 510 6.36 17.41 21.97
CA ASP A 510 6.70 18.57 22.80
C ASP A 510 6.16 19.92 22.26
N ILE A 511 5.48 19.95 21.11
CA ILE A 511 4.75 21.14 20.60
C ILE A 511 3.33 21.09 21.18
N LEU A 512 3.06 21.90 22.17
CA LEU A 512 1.77 21.92 22.88
C LEU A 512 0.82 23.03 22.39
N SER A 513 1.29 23.97 21.58
CA SER A 513 0.47 25.06 21.05
C SER A 513 1.10 25.72 19.84
N ALA A 514 0.25 26.34 19.04
CA ALA A 514 0.58 27.30 18.01
C ALA A 514 -0.20 28.60 18.22
N SER A 515 -0.03 29.60 17.38
CA SER A 515 -0.70 30.92 17.56
C SER A 515 -2.24 30.83 17.53
N ASN A 516 -2.80 29.79 16.89
CA ASN A 516 -4.25 29.56 16.76
C ASN A 516 -4.84 28.64 17.82
N GLY A 517 -4.04 28.10 18.76
CA GLY A 517 -4.57 27.25 19.84
C GLY A 517 -3.64 26.16 20.32
N ALA A 518 -4.20 25.23 21.12
CA ALA A 518 -3.47 24.07 21.62
C ALA A 518 -3.21 23.06 20.50
N ALA A 519 -2.08 22.35 20.58
CA ALA A 519 -1.76 21.22 19.74
C ALA A 519 -1.81 19.90 20.53
N MET A 520 -2.14 18.81 19.85
CA MET A 520 -2.31 17.46 20.46
C MET A 520 -0.97 16.73 20.57
N GLY A 521 -0.03 17.28 21.36
CA GLY A 521 1.27 16.67 21.63
C GLY A 521 1.34 15.94 22.97
N SER A 522 2.23 14.93 23.09
CA SER A 522 2.58 14.20 24.31
C SER A 522 4.09 14.33 24.58
N PRO A 523 4.52 15.30 25.45
CA PRO A 523 5.94 15.58 25.67
C PRO A 523 6.76 14.39 26.18
N GLU A 524 6.15 13.48 26.92
CA GLU A 524 6.81 12.26 27.40
C GLU A 524 7.16 11.28 26.28
N MET A 525 6.56 11.40 25.08
CA MET A 525 6.82 10.58 23.91
C MET A 525 7.79 11.25 22.95
N ALA A 526 8.09 12.55 23.13
CA ALA A 526 8.92 13.34 22.21
C ALA A 526 10.43 13.02 22.34
N ARG A 527 10.76 11.75 22.10
CA ARG A 527 12.14 11.25 22.17
C ARG A 527 13.07 11.98 21.21
N LEU A 528 12.58 12.36 20.05
CA LEU A 528 13.33 13.04 18.98
C LEU A 528 13.04 14.55 18.93
N GLY A 529 12.41 15.09 19.97
CA GLY A 529 12.03 16.50 20.08
C GLY A 529 13.18 17.44 20.47
N THR A 530 12.80 18.63 20.92
CA THR A 530 13.75 19.70 21.33
C THR A 530 14.48 19.40 22.64
N ARG A 531 13.88 18.53 23.48
CA ARG A 531 14.44 18.01 24.73
C ARG A 531 14.49 16.49 24.73
N GLY A 532 14.87 15.94 23.60
CA GLY A 532 14.95 14.52 23.36
C GLY A 532 16.12 13.84 24.06
N TYR A 533 16.34 12.61 23.71
CA TYR A 533 17.48 11.85 24.20
C TYR A 533 18.01 10.92 23.09
N VAL A 534 19.31 10.60 23.19
CA VAL A 534 19.98 9.63 22.31
C VAL A 534 20.63 8.54 23.15
N ASN A 535 20.54 7.30 22.68
CA ASN A 535 21.05 6.13 23.39
C ASN A 535 22.49 5.82 23.00
N GLY A 536 23.39 5.98 23.95
CA GLY A 536 24.80 5.68 23.75
C GLY A 536 25.15 4.21 23.94
N LYS A 537 26.08 3.72 23.12
CA LYS A 537 26.66 2.36 23.22
C LYS A 537 28.19 2.44 23.26
N GLY A 538 28.83 1.49 23.90
CA GLY A 538 30.29 1.38 23.96
C GLY A 538 30.96 2.58 24.62
N LYS A 539 31.69 3.38 23.86
CA LYS A 539 32.43 4.58 24.35
C LYS A 539 31.57 5.86 24.34
N HIS A 540 30.39 5.82 23.74
CA HIS A 540 29.50 6.96 23.64
C HIS A 540 28.45 6.92 24.75
N PHE A 541 28.41 7.95 25.58
CA PHE A 541 27.43 8.08 26.63
C PHE A 541 26.10 8.56 26.07
N SER A 542 25.00 8.02 26.59
CA SER A 542 23.67 8.54 26.28
C SER A 542 23.56 10.02 26.67
N LEU A 543 22.91 10.82 25.83
CA LEU A 543 22.65 12.22 26.10
C LEU A 543 21.16 12.43 26.33
N LYS A 544 20.84 13.31 27.28
CA LYS A 544 19.47 13.73 27.58
C LYS A 544 19.35 15.25 27.42
N ASP A 545 18.13 15.73 27.30
CA ASP A 545 17.81 17.15 27.06
C ASP A 545 18.58 17.73 25.86
N VAL A 546 18.60 16.96 24.77
CA VAL A 546 19.26 17.36 23.52
C VAL A 546 18.22 17.63 22.42
N ASN A 547 18.47 18.61 21.58
CA ASN A 547 17.61 18.93 20.46
C ASN A 547 18.00 18.06 19.25
N VAL A 548 17.19 17.03 18.95
CA VAL A 548 17.46 16.09 17.86
C VAL A 548 16.96 16.63 16.52
N THR A 549 15.83 17.37 16.53
CA THR A 549 15.15 17.86 15.33
C THR A 549 14.94 19.38 15.33
N PRO A 550 16.03 20.18 15.38
CA PRO A 550 15.92 21.63 15.47
C PRO A 550 15.26 22.28 14.25
N ASN A 551 15.48 21.76 13.04
CA ASN A 551 14.88 22.30 11.82
C ASN A 551 13.39 21.97 11.73
N HIS A 552 12.95 20.75 12.01
CA HIS A 552 11.54 20.40 12.05
C HIS A 552 10.75 21.34 12.97
N HIS A 553 11.25 21.57 14.19
CA HIS A 553 10.60 22.45 15.15
C HIS A 553 10.61 23.93 14.73
N ALA A 554 11.70 24.38 14.17
CA ALA A 554 11.78 25.76 13.68
C ALA A 554 10.87 25.98 12.47
N ILE A 555 10.70 24.98 11.58
CA ILE A 555 9.76 25.00 10.46
C ILE A 555 8.33 25.04 10.97
N ALA A 556 7.95 24.17 11.92
CA ALA A 556 6.63 24.14 12.51
C ALA A 556 6.24 25.47 13.18
N ARG A 557 7.20 26.10 13.90
CA ARG A 557 6.98 27.43 14.52
C ARG A 557 6.92 28.57 13.53
N ARG A 558 7.55 28.41 12.37
CA ARG A 558 7.53 29.45 11.34
C ARG A 558 6.32 29.40 10.46
N TRP A 559 5.88 28.19 10.12
CA TRP A 559 4.80 27.97 9.16
C TRP A 559 3.67 27.12 9.76
N ALA A 560 3.02 26.30 8.94
CA ALA A 560 1.92 25.46 9.39
C ALA A 560 2.37 24.01 9.56
N PHE A 561 1.79 23.34 10.55
CA PHE A 561 1.89 21.89 10.74
C PHE A 561 0.53 21.30 11.09
N SER A 562 0.39 19.99 11.01
CA SER A 562 -0.83 19.31 11.44
C SER A 562 -0.54 18.42 12.65
N ASP A 563 -1.46 18.43 13.62
CA ASP A 563 -1.48 17.49 14.74
C ASP A 563 -2.51 16.37 14.56
N ASN A 564 -3.17 16.34 13.40
CA ASN A 564 -4.25 15.39 13.08
C ASN A 564 -4.08 14.80 11.67
N PHE A 565 -2.82 14.56 11.29
CA PHE A 565 -2.44 13.95 10.02
C PHE A 565 -1.99 12.50 10.21
N TYR A 566 -2.39 11.62 9.29
CA TYR A 566 -2.16 10.18 9.41
C TYR A 566 -1.53 9.61 8.15
N ALA A 567 -0.65 8.62 8.33
CA ALA A 567 -0.34 7.65 7.31
C ALA A 567 -1.55 6.70 7.13
N ASP A 568 -1.83 6.28 5.91
CA ASP A 568 -2.82 5.23 5.64
C ASP A 568 -2.20 3.83 5.69
N SER A 569 -0.89 3.80 5.81
CA SER A 569 -0.01 2.63 5.72
C SER A 569 0.24 1.97 7.06
N GLU A 570 0.60 0.69 6.98
CA GLU A 570 1.02 -0.12 8.11
C GLU A 570 2.56 -0.18 8.24
N THR A 571 3.27 -0.03 7.12
CA THR A 571 4.74 -0.10 6.98
C THR A 571 5.20 0.83 5.85
N SER A 572 6.50 1.03 5.69
CA SER A 572 7.07 1.79 4.57
C SER A 572 6.65 1.21 3.22
N LEU A 573 6.50 -0.12 3.12
CA LEU A 573 6.10 -0.80 1.90
C LEU A 573 4.80 -0.24 1.34
N ASP A 574 3.72 -0.28 2.10
CA ASP A 574 2.44 0.23 1.64
C ASP A 574 2.38 1.77 1.70
N GLY A 575 3.22 2.42 2.51
CA GLY A 575 3.33 3.87 2.62
C GLY A 575 3.66 4.58 1.31
N HIS A 576 4.72 4.14 0.65
CA HIS A 576 5.08 4.66 -0.67
C HIS A 576 3.98 4.40 -1.71
N HIS A 577 3.32 3.25 -1.67
CA HIS A 577 2.18 2.95 -2.56
C HIS A 577 0.99 3.89 -2.30
N TRP A 578 0.67 4.19 -1.04
CA TRP A 578 -0.37 5.17 -0.68
C TRP A 578 -0.01 6.59 -1.13
N LEU A 579 1.24 7.02 -0.94
CA LEU A 579 1.71 8.35 -1.32
C LEU A 579 1.65 8.60 -2.83
N VAL A 580 1.91 7.58 -3.65
CA VAL A 580 1.92 7.76 -5.11
C VAL A 580 0.63 7.31 -5.78
N GLY A 581 -0.21 6.52 -5.12
CA GLY A 581 -1.43 5.95 -5.69
C GLY A 581 -2.73 6.46 -5.07
N ALA A 582 -2.67 7.19 -3.94
CA ALA A 582 -3.78 7.52 -3.05
C ALA A 582 -4.49 6.28 -2.44
N TYR A 583 -4.22 5.09 -2.92
CA TYR A 583 -4.41 3.78 -2.31
C TYR A 583 -3.59 2.72 -3.08
N PRO A 584 -3.08 1.67 -2.42
CA PRO A 584 -2.49 0.53 -3.09
C PRO A 584 -3.57 -0.46 -3.56
N ASN A 585 -3.18 -1.38 -4.44
CA ASN A 585 -4.09 -2.42 -4.89
C ASN A 585 -4.19 -3.61 -3.91
N ALA A 586 -5.10 -4.55 -4.20
CA ALA A 586 -5.37 -5.69 -3.32
C ALA A 586 -4.16 -6.62 -3.13
N TRP A 587 -3.27 -6.75 -4.12
CA TRP A 587 -2.10 -7.59 -4.01
C TRP A 587 -1.04 -6.98 -3.09
N THR A 588 -0.83 -5.67 -3.15
CA THR A 588 0.07 -4.93 -2.26
C THR A 588 -0.41 -5.02 -0.81
N GLU A 589 -1.69 -4.72 -0.56
CA GLU A 589 -2.29 -4.75 0.79
C GLU A 589 -2.48 -6.17 1.36
N SER A 590 -2.15 -7.21 0.62
CA SER A 590 -2.25 -8.58 1.10
C SER A 590 -0.94 -9.34 0.96
N SER A 591 -0.53 -9.69 -0.26
CA SER A 591 0.63 -10.56 -0.49
C SER A 591 1.95 -9.89 -0.13
N LEU A 592 2.14 -8.64 -0.54
CA LEU A 592 3.37 -7.91 -0.21
C LEU A 592 3.45 -7.61 1.28
N LEU A 593 2.38 -7.11 1.88
CA LEU A 593 2.33 -6.80 3.31
C LEU A 593 2.54 -8.06 4.17
N ALA A 594 1.93 -9.19 3.80
CA ALA A 594 2.15 -10.47 4.49
C ALA A 594 3.59 -10.98 4.32
N ALA A 595 4.21 -10.74 3.16
CA ALA A 595 5.61 -11.12 2.92
C ALA A 595 6.58 -10.25 3.74
N ASP A 596 6.33 -8.95 3.83
CA ASP A 596 7.13 -8.02 4.62
C ASP A 596 7.08 -8.39 6.12
N SER A 597 5.91 -8.73 6.63
CA SER A 597 5.73 -9.08 8.05
C SER A 597 6.54 -10.32 8.48
N ASP A 598 6.95 -11.18 7.55
CA ASP A 598 7.78 -12.37 7.78
C ASP A 598 9.27 -12.11 7.47
N GLN A 599 9.61 -10.97 6.91
CA GLN A 599 10.98 -10.52 6.62
C GLN A 599 11.86 -11.58 5.93
N LYS A 600 11.32 -12.28 4.94
CA LYS A 600 12.12 -13.20 4.15
C LYS A 600 13.08 -12.42 3.27
N LYS A 601 14.36 -12.47 3.60
CA LYS A 601 15.42 -11.72 2.90
C LYS A 601 16.11 -12.53 1.78
N ASP A 602 15.94 -13.84 1.75
CA ASP A 602 16.62 -14.71 0.78
C ASP A 602 15.70 -15.04 -0.40
N PHE A 603 15.97 -14.41 -1.54
CA PHE A 603 15.33 -14.75 -2.81
C PHE A 603 16.29 -15.55 -3.68
N ARG A 604 15.86 -16.72 -4.15
CA ARG A 604 16.64 -17.53 -5.06
C ARG A 604 16.31 -17.17 -6.50
N LEU A 605 17.24 -16.52 -7.15
CA LEU A 605 17.10 -16.08 -8.53
C LEU A 605 16.83 -17.21 -9.50
N GLY A 606 15.83 -17.02 -10.34
CA GLY A 606 15.54 -17.86 -11.49
C GLY A 606 14.73 -19.13 -11.19
N SER A 607 14.50 -19.50 -9.92
CA SER A 607 13.68 -20.65 -9.57
C SER A 607 12.20 -20.31 -9.45
N ALA A 608 11.87 -19.10 -8.99
CA ALA A 608 10.51 -18.67 -8.74
C ALA A 608 10.26 -17.27 -9.37
N PRO A 609 9.75 -17.20 -10.61
CA PRO A 609 9.61 -15.95 -11.36
C PRO A 609 8.74 -14.90 -10.68
N GLY A 610 7.74 -15.32 -9.89
CA GLY A 610 6.89 -14.41 -9.12
C GLY A 610 7.60 -13.78 -7.91
N ARG A 611 8.70 -14.37 -7.43
CA ARG A 611 9.49 -13.77 -6.33
C ARG A 611 10.20 -12.49 -6.74
N LEU A 612 10.49 -12.33 -8.01
CA LEU A 612 11.11 -11.10 -8.51
C LEU A 612 10.20 -9.87 -8.39
N LEU A 613 8.89 -10.09 -8.23
CA LEU A 613 7.92 -9.03 -7.89
C LEU A 613 8.07 -8.52 -6.44
N PHE A 614 8.65 -9.32 -5.55
CA PHE A 614 8.90 -8.92 -4.16
C PHE A 614 10.23 -8.15 -3.99
N ALA A 615 11.05 -8.10 -5.02
CA ALA A 615 12.27 -7.30 -5.01
C ALA A 615 11.94 -5.82 -5.13
N GLY A 616 12.44 -4.99 -4.23
CA GLY A 616 12.12 -3.56 -4.19
C GLY A 616 10.67 -3.30 -3.77
N MET A 617 10.24 -3.96 -2.70
CA MET A 617 8.85 -3.93 -2.23
C MET A 617 8.31 -2.52 -1.99
N ASP A 618 9.13 -1.58 -1.51
CA ASP A 618 8.71 -0.19 -1.24
C ASP A 618 8.70 0.69 -2.50
N ALA A 619 9.11 0.16 -3.64
CA ALA A 619 9.40 0.97 -4.83
C ALA A 619 8.19 1.41 -5.67
N SER A 620 7.02 0.83 -5.54
CA SER A 620 5.80 1.18 -6.33
C SER A 620 5.99 1.22 -7.85
N VAL A 621 6.88 0.41 -8.41
CA VAL A 621 7.27 0.50 -9.82
C VAL A 621 6.63 -0.55 -10.70
N HIS A 622 6.25 -1.71 -10.13
CA HIS A 622 5.63 -2.78 -10.91
C HIS A 622 4.20 -2.40 -11.31
N PRO A 623 3.82 -2.62 -12.58
CA PRO A 623 2.44 -2.37 -13.00
C PRO A 623 1.40 -3.17 -12.20
N GLU A 624 1.74 -4.36 -11.74
CA GLU A 624 0.90 -5.23 -10.91
C GLU A 624 0.54 -4.64 -9.54
N GLU A 625 1.27 -3.62 -9.08
CA GLU A 625 1.04 -2.91 -7.83
C GLU A 625 0.10 -1.70 -7.99
N GLN A 626 -0.26 -1.36 -9.22
CA GLN A 626 -0.99 -0.15 -9.54
C GLN A 626 -2.49 -0.39 -9.65
N GLY A 627 -3.28 0.61 -9.25
CA GLY A 627 -4.71 0.65 -9.52
C GLY A 627 -5.04 0.95 -10.99
N GLU A 628 -6.34 1.03 -11.33
CA GLU A 628 -6.80 1.32 -12.70
C GLU A 628 -6.23 2.64 -13.22
N ALA A 629 -6.28 3.70 -12.43
CA ALA A 629 -5.80 5.03 -12.82
C ALA A 629 -4.26 5.16 -12.83
N GLY A 630 -3.54 4.17 -12.32
CA GLY A 630 -2.11 4.25 -12.08
C GLY A 630 -1.74 5.13 -10.90
N THR A 631 -0.54 5.68 -10.93
CA THR A 631 0.02 6.53 -9.90
C THR A 631 -0.05 8.02 -10.25
N ILE A 632 0.39 8.88 -9.31
CA ILE A 632 0.53 10.33 -9.54
C ILE A 632 1.37 10.63 -10.80
N TRP A 633 2.37 9.82 -11.11
CA TRP A 633 3.23 10.00 -12.28
C TRP A 633 2.46 9.92 -13.58
N HIS A 634 1.58 8.92 -13.69
CA HIS A 634 0.68 8.77 -14.82
C HIS A 634 -0.36 9.90 -14.85
N HIS A 635 -0.86 10.28 -13.69
CA HIS A 635 -1.92 11.26 -13.54
C HIS A 635 -1.45 12.66 -13.92
N LEU A 636 -0.31 13.10 -13.40
CA LEU A 636 0.30 14.38 -13.75
C LEU A 636 0.64 14.44 -15.24
N ALA A 637 1.23 13.37 -15.79
CA ALA A 637 1.56 13.31 -17.22
C ALA A 637 0.32 13.42 -18.11
N ARG A 638 -0.79 12.72 -17.77
CA ARG A 638 -2.07 12.82 -18.52
C ARG A 638 -2.65 14.22 -18.54
N HIS A 639 -2.41 14.99 -17.50
CA HIS A 639 -2.90 16.36 -17.36
C HIS A 639 -1.88 17.43 -17.76
N GLY A 640 -0.75 17.02 -18.36
CA GLY A 640 0.26 17.96 -18.85
C GLY A 640 1.00 18.73 -17.76
N VAL A 641 0.98 18.23 -16.51
CA VAL A 641 1.71 18.80 -15.38
C VAL A 641 3.14 18.27 -15.40
N SER A 642 4.10 19.19 -15.49
CA SER A 642 5.51 18.84 -15.45
C SER A 642 5.94 18.46 -14.03
N PHE A 643 6.77 17.41 -13.93
CA PHE A 643 7.30 16.99 -12.64
C PHE A 643 8.74 16.51 -12.75
N TYR A 644 9.43 16.47 -11.61
CA TYR A 644 10.75 15.87 -11.51
C TYR A 644 10.92 15.17 -10.16
N ASN A 645 11.56 14.03 -10.18
CA ASN A 645 11.67 13.11 -9.04
C ASN A 645 13.12 12.96 -8.57
N PHE A 646 13.29 13.07 -7.27
CA PHE A 646 14.55 12.85 -6.56
C PHE A 646 14.38 11.70 -5.57
N GLY A 647 14.57 10.46 -6.04
CA GLY A 647 14.74 9.28 -5.21
C GLY A 647 13.52 8.40 -4.95
N GLU A 648 12.32 8.82 -5.34
CA GLU A 648 11.12 7.97 -5.22
C GLU A 648 11.05 6.93 -6.35
N GLY A 649 10.42 5.79 -6.07
CA GLY A 649 10.08 4.76 -7.06
C GLY A 649 11.20 3.77 -7.33
N PHE A 650 12.23 3.71 -6.51
CA PHE A 650 13.22 2.64 -6.55
C PHE A 650 13.89 2.44 -5.21
N GLU A 651 13.67 1.29 -4.68
CA GLU A 651 14.45 0.72 -3.60
C GLU A 651 15.54 -0.19 -4.20
N LEU A 652 16.63 -0.29 -3.51
CA LEU A 652 17.77 -1.02 -4.02
C LEU A 652 17.75 -2.45 -3.49
N ALA A 653 17.00 -3.31 -4.17
CA ALA A 653 16.87 -4.72 -3.84
C ALA A 653 18.23 -5.43 -3.68
N GLY A 654 18.38 -6.19 -2.60
CA GLY A 654 19.54 -7.07 -2.38
C GLY A 654 20.70 -6.44 -1.64
N VAL A 655 20.53 -5.25 -1.05
CA VAL A 655 21.51 -4.67 -0.15
C VAL A 655 21.20 -5.08 1.27
N SER A 656 22.01 -5.99 1.83
CA SER A 656 22.03 -6.21 3.28
C SER A 656 22.70 -5.01 3.92
N GLU A 657 21.96 -4.27 4.75
CA GLU A 657 22.52 -3.19 5.58
C GLU A 657 23.58 -3.68 6.57
N ASP A 658 23.64 -4.98 6.84
CA ASP A 658 24.53 -5.61 7.79
C ASP A 658 25.93 -5.93 7.26
N LYS A 659 26.22 -5.74 5.98
CA LYS A 659 27.56 -5.98 5.42
C LYS A 659 28.36 -4.69 5.31
N ASP A 660 29.18 -4.51 6.32
CA ASP A 660 30.38 -3.66 6.33
C ASP A 660 30.35 -2.37 5.48
N TYR A 661 29.95 -1.25 6.12
CA TYR A 661 30.36 0.15 5.92
C TYR A 661 30.68 0.68 4.51
N GLU A 662 30.47 -0.09 3.46
CA GLU A 662 30.61 0.45 2.12
C GLU A 662 29.24 0.90 1.61
N PRO A 663 29.12 2.20 1.28
CA PRO A 663 27.91 2.72 0.65
C PRO A 663 27.64 1.92 -0.61
N SER A 664 26.58 1.18 -0.59
CA SER A 664 26.19 0.41 -1.72
C SER A 664 25.44 1.31 -2.70
N GLY A 665 26.07 1.72 -3.77
CA GLY A 665 25.32 2.07 -4.95
C GLY A 665 24.60 0.80 -5.42
N ALA A 666 23.49 0.42 -4.77
CA ALA A 666 22.77 -0.79 -5.10
C ALA A 666 22.30 -0.68 -6.54
N ARG A 667 22.25 -1.79 -7.24
CA ARG A 667 22.02 -1.87 -8.65
C ARG A 667 20.93 -2.88 -8.94
N PHE A 668 20.18 -2.62 -9.99
CA PHE A 668 19.10 -3.51 -10.40
C PHE A 668 19.65 -4.78 -11.02
N GLY A 669 19.30 -5.93 -10.44
CA GLY A 669 19.67 -7.25 -10.95
C GLY A 669 18.60 -7.90 -11.83
N THR A 670 17.42 -7.27 -11.93
CA THR A 670 16.25 -7.78 -12.66
C THR A 670 15.75 -6.76 -13.67
N ASN A 671 14.96 -7.20 -14.66
CA ASN A 671 14.39 -6.35 -15.69
C ASN A 671 13.14 -5.57 -15.21
N VAL A 672 13.11 -5.15 -13.95
CA VAL A 672 12.05 -4.32 -13.38
C VAL A 672 11.98 -3.00 -14.13
N PRO A 673 10.77 -2.57 -14.57
CA PRO A 673 10.58 -1.27 -15.20
C PRO A 673 10.36 -0.16 -14.16
N MET A 674 10.37 1.08 -14.62
CA MET A 674 9.66 2.18 -13.95
C MET A 674 8.45 2.59 -14.77
N PRO A 675 7.41 3.22 -14.21
CA PRO A 675 6.42 3.94 -15.02
C PRO A 675 7.12 4.89 -15.99
N ASP A 676 6.80 4.85 -17.29
CA ASP A 676 7.55 5.63 -18.31
C ASP A 676 7.62 7.14 -17.99
N PRO A 677 6.55 7.80 -17.52
CA PRO A 677 6.65 9.20 -17.11
C PRO A 677 7.65 9.42 -15.97
N LEU A 678 7.71 8.51 -15.00
CA LEU A 678 8.66 8.57 -13.89
C LEU A 678 10.10 8.33 -14.38
N TYR A 679 10.30 7.31 -15.22
CA TYR A 679 11.60 6.97 -15.81
C TYR A 679 12.26 8.17 -16.51
N ARG A 680 11.46 8.96 -17.25
CA ARG A 680 11.94 10.14 -17.98
C ARG A 680 12.24 11.33 -17.10
N ASN A 681 11.55 11.44 -15.96
CA ASN A 681 11.58 12.61 -15.07
C ASN A 681 12.20 12.31 -13.71
N THR A 682 13.09 11.31 -13.60
CA THR A 682 13.82 10.98 -12.36
C THR A 682 15.30 11.33 -12.49
N SER A 683 15.83 11.95 -11.44
CA SER A 683 17.26 12.22 -11.29
C SER A 683 18.09 10.94 -11.44
N ARG A 684 19.13 10.99 -12.26
CA ARG A 684 20.10 9.90 -12.43
C ARG A 684 21.25 9.96 -11.42
N ARG A 685 21.30 11.00 -10.60
CA ARG A 685 22.37 11.27 -9.63
C ARG A 685 21.91 11.21 -8.20
N TYR A 686 20.65 11.47 -7.96
CA TYR A 686 20.06 11.43 -6.62
C TYR A 686 19.83 9.98 -6.20
N PRO A 687 20.42 9.52 -5.07
CA PRO A 687 20.23 8.16 -4.61
C PRO A 687 18.83 7.96 -4.02
N GLY A 688 18.22 6.82 -4.29
CA GLY A 688 17.01 6.36 -3.61
C GLY A 688 17.30 5.92 -2.16
N PHE A 689 16.41 5.07 -1.60
CA PHE A 689 16.58 4.53 -0.26
C PHE A 689 17.91 3.76 -0.14
N ASN A 690 18.77 4.20 0.74
CA ASN A 690 20.01 3.54 1.14
C ASN A 690 20.60 4.22 2.38
N MET A 691 20.55 3.56 3.53
CA MET A 691 21.01 4.08 4.81
C MET A 691 22.53 4.28 4.92
N ASN A 692 23.31 3.80 3.95
CA ASN A 692 24.74 4.03 3.88
C ASN A 692 25.09 5.38 3.21
N ILE A 693 24.11 6.08 2.65
CA ILE A 693 24.27 7.39 2.01
C ILE A 693 23.61 8.44 2.91
N SER A 694 24.37 9.48 3.28
CA SER A 694 23.84 10.56 4.13
C SER A 694 22.78 11.39 3.41
N ASP A 695 21.82 11.91 4.16
CA ASP A 695 20.89 12.91 3.64
C ASP A 695 21.57 14.25 3.34
N GLN A 696 22.73 14.51 3.95
CA GLN A 696 23.58 15.65 3.55
C GLN A 696 24.05 15.53 2.10
N TYR A 697 24.40 14.30 1.67
CA TYR A 697 24.75 14.06 0.27
C TYR A 697 23.53 14.24 -0.64
N ARG A 698 22.35 13.71 -0.24
CA ARG A 698 21.09 13.90 -0.98
C ARG A 698 20.73 15.37 -1.13
N ALA A 699 20.82 16.15 -0.06
CA ALA A 699 20.61 17.60 -0.11
C ALA A 699 21.57 18.29 -1.06
N SER A 700 22.86 17.91 -1.03
CA SER A 700 23.87 18.46 -1.92
C SER A 700 23.61 18.12 -3.40
N GLN A 701 23.18 16.89 -3.70
CA GLN A 701 22.83 16.48 -5.07
C GLN A 701 21.58 17.20 -5.56
N PHE A 702 20.55 17.33 -4.69
CA PHE A 702 19.35 18.10 -5.01
C PHE A 702 19.72 19.55 -5.39
N ILE A 703 20.46 20.25 -4.55
CA ILE A 703 20.86 21.64 -4.77
C ILE A 703 21.69 21.79 -6.06
N ALA A 704 22.66 20.90 -6.26
CA ALA A 704 23.54 20.94 -7.44
C ALA A 704 22.75 20.73 -8.74
N GLU A 705 21.86 19.75 -8.77
CA GLU A 705 21.06 19.45 -9.95
C GLU A 705 19.99 20.52 -10.24
N MET A 706 19.37 21.06 -9.19
CA MET A 706 18.44 22.20 -9.32
C MET A 706 19.14 23.43 -9.92
N ASP A 707 20.35 23.76 -9.44
CA ASP A 707 21.14 24.87 -10.00
C ASP A 707 21.58 24.62 -11.44
N GLU A 708 22.02 23.40 -11.73
CA GLU A 708 22.51 23.03 -13.06
C GLU A 708 21.39 23.09 -14.08
N LYS A 709 20.23 22.49 -13.80
CA LYS A 709 19.12 22.39 -14.77
C LYS A 709 18.30 23.67 -14.83
N TYR A 710 17.83 24.16 -13.71
CA TYR A 710 16.83 25.22 -13.64
C TYR A 710 17.41 26.60 -13.28
N GLY A 711 18.48 26.64 -12.52
CA GLY A 711 19.14 27.89 -12.16
C GLY A 711 19.98 28.42 -13.33
N LYS A 712 21.08 27.76 -13.64
CA LYS A 712 22.04 28.16 -14.69
C LYS A 712 21.69 27.58 -16.06
N GLY A 713 21.07 26.40 -16.11
CA GLY A 713 20.73 25.69 -17.33
C GLY A 713 19.56 26.30 -18.09
N GLY A 714 18.73 27.13 -17.44
CA GLY A 714 17.64 27.87 -18.07
C GLY A 714 16.40 27.03 -18.40
N GLU A 715 16.32 25.76 -17.99
CA GLU A 715 15.09 24.97 -18.06
C GLU A 715 14.03 25.60 -17.15
N GLU A 716 12.76 25.45 -17.49
CA GLU A 716 11.66 25.86 -16.62
C GLU A 716 11.57 24.90 -15.42
N LEU A 717 11.34 25.44 -14.22
CA LEU A 717 11.13 24.62 -13.03
C LEU A 717 9.84 23.81 -13.22
N PRO A 718 9.87 22.49 -12.96
CA PRO A 718 8.66 21.68 -12.96
C PRO A 718 7.60 22.16 -11.98
N GLN A 719 6.34 21.93 -12.30
CA GLN A 719 5.23 22.28 -11.42
C GLN A 719 5.19 21.41 -10.15
N PHE A 720 5.68 20.18 -10.23
CA PHE A 720 5.76 19.27 -9.09
C PHE A 720 7.17 18.68 -8.94
N LEU A 721 7.70 18.74 -7.72
CA LEU A 721 8.95 18.08 -7.34
C LEU A 721 8.67 17.08 -6.20
N PHE A 722 9.18 15.87 -6.36
CA PHE A 722 9.20 14.87 -5.29
C PHE A 722 10.64 14.69 -4.79
N VAL A 723 10.84 14.69 -3.47
CA VAL A 723 12.16 14.52 -2.85
C VAL A 723 12.05 13.49 -1.73
N HIS A 724 12.85 12.44 -1.80
CA HIS A 724 12.91 11.41 -0.77
C HIS A 724 14.14 11.61 0.12
N LEU A 725 13.92 11.74 1.43
CA LEU A 725 14.97 11.87 2.47
C LEU A 725 14.78 10.74 3.50
N PRO A 726 15.43 9.58 3.34
CA PRO A 726 15.08 8.37 4.10
C PRO A 726 15.84 8.17 5.41
N ASN A 727 16.83 9.00 5.78
CA ASN A 727 17.74 8.62 6.86
C ASN A 727 17.11 8.62 8.26
N ASP A 728 15.96 9.21 8.46
CA ASP A 728 15.24 9.09 9.72
C ASP A 728 14.61 7.70 9.97
N TYR A 729 14.67 6.77 8.98
CA TYR A 729 14.42 5.34 9.19
C TYR A 729 15.25 4.74 10.34
N ILE A 730 16.43 5.29 10.58
CA ILE A 730 17.41 4.88 11.61
C ILE A 730 18.10 3.54 11.25
N ALA A 731 19.42 3.60 11.20
CA ALA A 731 20.28 2.45 11.05
C ALA A 731 21.25 2.31 12.24
N LYS A 732 22.07 1.29 12.21
CA LYS A 732 23.09 1.05 13.23
C LYS A 732 24.10 2.21 13.28
N GLU A 733 24.49 2.60 14.47
CA GLU A 733 25.47 3.66 14.72
C GLU A 733 26.81 3.47 13.98
N ARG A 734 27.36 4.55 13.43
CA ARG A 734 28.66 4.61 12.75
C ARG A 734 29.47 5.81 13.27
N PRO A 735 30.07 5.72 14.48
CA PRO A 735 30.71 6.87 15.13
C PRO A 735 31.86 7.49 14.34
N GLU A 736 32.64 6.68 13.62
CA GLU A 736 33.75 7.10 12.77
C GLU A 736 33.29 7.80 11.48
N ASP A 737 32.01 7.79 11.19
CA ASP A 737 31.39 8.42 10.03
C ASP A 737 30.38 9.52 10.44
N GLY A 738 30.51 10.05 11.65
CA GLY A 738 29.66 11.13 12.13
C GLY A 738 28.32 10.73 12.75
N TYR A 739 28.03 9.41 12.87
CA TYR A 739 26.81 8.86 13.45
C TYR A 739 27.08 8.10 14.74
N PRO A 740 27.37 8.78 15.86
CA PRO A 740 27.69 8.12 17.15
C PRO A 740 26.49 7.42 17.79
N TYR A 741 25.26 7.69 17.35
CA TYR A 741 24.01 7.14 17.85
C TYR A 741 23.11 6.70 16.70
N GLU A 742 22.12 5.83 16.98
CA GLU A 742 21.05 5.52 16.03
C GLU A 742 20.23 6.78 15.68
N GLU A 743 19.98 7.64 16.66
CA GLU A 743 19.27 8.92 16.48
C GLU A 743 20.07 9.98 15.68
N SER A 744 21.35 9.71 15.43
CA SER A 744 22.16 10.57 14.55
C SER A 744 21.63 10.62 13.12
N PHE A 745 20.99 9.55 12.66
CA PHE A 745 20.37 9.50 11.35
C PHE A 745 19.15 10.45 11.25
N VAL A 746 18.39 10.61 12.33
CA VAL A 746 17.30 11.59 12.39
C VAL A 746 17.85 13.01 12.37
N ALA A 747 18.96 13.26 13.06
CA ALA A 747 19.61 14.57 13.05
C ALA A 747 20.24 14.91 11.68
N ASP A 748 20.75 13.91 10.95
CA ASP A 748 21.19 14.05 9.56
C ASP A 748 20.02 14.46 8.65
N ASN A 749 18.92 13.73 8.73
CA ASN A 749 17.69 14.03 7.98
C ASN A 749 17.15 15.45 8.29
N ASP A 750 17.07 15.82 9.57
CA ASP A 750 16.63 17.15 10.02
C ASP A 750 17.47 18.28 9.41
N TYR A 751 18.79 18.13 9.43
CA TYR A 751 19.68 19.15 8.88
C TYR A 751 19.62 19.21 7.35
N ALA A 752 19.51 18.06 6.69
CA ALA A 752 19.31 18.01 5.24
C ALA A 752 18.01 18.70 4.80
N LEU A 753 16.91 18.47 5.51
CA LEU A 753 15.64 19.18 5.32
C LEU A 753 15.83 20.69 5.45
N GLY A 754 16.52 21.16 6.51
CA GLY A 754 16.83 22.55 6.72
C GLY A 754 17.59 23.18 5.56
N ARG A 755 18.61 22.49 5.04
CA ARG A 755 19.43 22.92 3.89
C ARG A 755 18.64 23.00 2.59
N ILE A 756 17.76 22.05 2.32
CA ILE A 756 16.91 22.06 1.13
C ILE A 756 15.95 23.26 1.18
N LEU A 757 15.33 23.53 2.31
CA LEU A 757 14.46 24.71 2.47
C LEU A 757 15.24 26.02 2.38
N GLU A 758 16.47 26.09 2.95
CA GLU A 758 17.32 27.26 2.81
C GLU A 758 17.61 27.56 1.33
N TYR A 759 17.98 26.52 0.57
CA TYR A 759 18.21 26.66 -0.86
C TYR A 759 16.95 27.15 -1.59
N LEU A 760 15.81 26.43 -1.42
CA LEU A 760 14.54 26.75 -2.09
C LEU A 760 14.11 28.20 -1.79
N SER A 761 14.22 28.62 -0.53
CA SER A 761 13.82 29.96 -0.11
C SER A 761 14.73 31.08 -0.65
N GLY A 762 15.93 30.77 -1.10
CA GLY A 762 16.84 31.66 -1.80
C GLY A 762 16.62 31.76 -3.31
N THR A 763 15.75 30.92 -3.89
CA THR A 763 15.53 30.88 -5.33
C THR A 763 14.52 31.92 -5.80
N LYS A 764 14.54 32.21 -7.09
CA LYS A 764 13.56 33.10 -7.73
C LYS A 764 12.13 32.55 -7.71
N TRP A 765 11.98 31.22 -7.63
CA TRP A 765 10.67 30.52 -7.64
C TRP A 765 10.00 30.47 -6.27
N TRP A 766 10.73 30.81 -5.21
CA TRP A 766 10.20 30.71 -3.84
C TRP A 766 8.84 31.36 -3.67
N LYS A 767 8.63 32.54 -4.26
CA LYS A 767 7.37 33.30 -4.17
C LYS A 767 6.14 32.57 -4.71
N GLU A 768 6.37 31.56 -5.53
CA GLU A 768 5.34 30.76 -6.21
C GLU A 768 5.36 29.29 -5.78
N THR A 769 6.04 28.99 -4.66
CA THR A 769 6.28 27.61 -4.20
C THR A 769 5.56 27.31 -2.88
N ALA A 770 4.93 26.13 -2.80
CA ALA A 770 4.50 25.48 -1.57
C ALA A 770 5.30 24.20 -1.35
N VAL A 771 5.71 23.93 -0.10
CA VAL A 771 6.46 22.73 0.27
C VAL A 771 5.65 21.95 1.30
N PHE A 772 5.36 20.69 1.01
CA PHE A 772 4.78 19.75 1.96
C PHE A 772 5.84 18.75 2.38
N ILE A 773 5.89 18.43 3.68
CA ILE A 773 6.87 17.51 4.25
C ILE A 773 6.09 16.50 5.09
N THR A 774 6.27 15.20 4.83
CA THR A 774 5.63 14.12 5.57
C THR A 774 6.54 12.89 5.65
N GLU A 775 6.13 11.92 6.45
CA GLU A 775 6.72 10.58 6.48
C GLU A 775 5.92 9.65 5.55
N ASP A 776 6.49 8.49 5.21
CA ASP A 776 5.81 7.40 4.49
C ASP A 776 4.89 6.58 5.40
N ASP A 777 5.30 6.38 6.64
CA ASP A 777 4.53 5.70 7.68
C ASP A 777 4.84 6.26 9.08
N ALA A 778 4.24 5.65 10.11
CA ALA A 778 4.49 5.97 11.52
C ALA A 778 5.10 4.79 12.29
N GLN A 779 5.60 3.78 11.60
CA GLN A 779 6.03 2.48 12.16
C GLN A 779 7.14 2.61 13.21
N GLY A 780 8.05 3.55 13.03
CA GLY A 780 9.24 3.72 13.88
C GLY A 780 8.97 4.22 15.29
N GLY A 781 7.74 4.57 15.64
CA GLY A 781 7.42 5.16 16.93
C GLY A 781 6.03 4.80 17.46
N ILE A 782 5.76 5.31 18.68
CA ILE A 782 4.45 5.24 19.32
C ILE A 782 3.81 6.61 19.36
N ASP A 783 2.49 6.64 19.39
CA ASP A 783 1.69 7.86 19.41
C ASP A 783 0.52 7.71 20.38
N HIS A 784 0.16 8.79 21.09
CA HIS A 784 -0.91 8.70 22.10
C HIS A 784 -2.33 8.80 21.52
N VAL A 785 -2.46 9.16 20.22
CA VAL A 785 -3.74 9.28 19.52
C VAL A 785 -4.03 8.05 18.66
N ASP A 786 -3.12 7.71 17.74
CA ASP A 786 -3.25 6.54 16.85
C ASP A 786 -1.88 6.14 16.31
N ALA A 787 -1.67 4.84 16.09
CA ALA A 787 -0.40 4.32 15.58
C ALA A 787 -0.05 4.80 14.16
N HIS A 788 -1.03 5.29 13.41
CA HIS A 788 -0.81 5.85 12.07
C HIS A 788 -0.54 7.36 12.09
N ARG A 789 -0.65 8.05 13.26
CA ARG A 789 -0.46 9.50 13.28
C ARG A 789 0.99 9.87 13.04
N THR A 790 1.22 10.65 11.98
CA THR A 790 2.56 11.04 11.53
C THR A 790 2.70 12.53 11.31
N LEU A 791 3.85 12.96 10.80
CA LEU A 791 4.18 14.37 10.61
C LEU A 791 3.55 14.93 9.34
N LEU A 792 3.12 16.20 9.41
CA LEU A 792 2.89 17.02 8.24
C LEU A 792 3.32 18.45 8.53
N LEU A 793 4.17 18.98 7.67
CA LEU A 793 4.55 20.40 7.64
C LEU A 793 4.13 20.99 6.29
N CYS A 794 3.62 22.21 6.32
CA CYS A 794 3.35 23.02 5.14
C CYS A 794 4.20 24.28 5.25
N ALA A 795 5.23 24.39 4.41
CA ALA A 795 6.21 25.48 4.42
C ALA A 795 6.16 26.27 3.10
N GLY A 796 6.43 27.53 3.17
CA GLY A 796 6.46 28.41 2.00
C GLY A 796 5.79 29.76 2.22
N PRO A 797 5.93 30.69 1.26
CA PRO A 797 5.39 32.03 1.38
C PRO A 797 3.88 32.11 1.63
N TRP A 798 3.16 31.15 1.10
CA TRP A 798 1.69 31.07 1.16
C TRP A 798 1.17 30.18 2.28
N CYS A 799 2.03 29.71 3.18
CA CYS A 799 1.62 28.96 4.37
C CYS A 799 1.38 29.89 5.56
N LYS A 800 0.39 29.57 6.39
CA LYS A 800 0.12 30.29 7.62
C LYS A 800 1.31 30.19 8.56
N LYS A 801 1.49 31.21 9.40
CA LYS A 801 2.58 31.29 10.37
C LYS A 801 2.15 30.75 11.71
N ASP A 802 3.01 29.95 12.34
CA ASP A 802 2.80 29.39 13.68
C ASP A 802 1.36 28.88 13.82
N TYR A 803 0.97 27.98 12.92
CA TYR A 803 -0.41 27.51 12.76
C TYR A 803 -0.49 26.00 12.86
N VAL A 804 -1.38 25.49 13.67
CA VAL A 804 -1.69 24.06 13.74
C VAL A 804 -3.01 23.74 13.03
N SER A 805 -2.97 22.84 12.06
CA SER A 805 -4.17 22.27 11.45
C SER A 805 -4.67 21.10 12.29
N HIS A 806 -5.97 21.14 12.61
CA HIS A 806 -6.66 20.04 13.30
C HIS A 806 -7.51 19.19 12.35
N VAL A 807 -7.43 19.43 11.06
CA VAL A 807 -8.19 18.67 10.06
C VAL A 807 -7.73 17.22 10.08
N ASN A 808 -8.67 16.28 10.33
CA ASN A 808 -8.38 14.86 10.21
C ASN A 808 -8.22 14.52 8.74
N THR A 809 -6.99 14.26 8.34
CA THR A 809 -6.64 13.93 6.97
C THR A 809 -5.43 13.00 6.92
N SER A 810 -5.12 12.51 5.71
CA SER A 810 -4.07 11.51 5.47
C SER A 810 -3.45 11.72 4.09
N PHE A 811 -2.69 10.77 3.57
CA PHE A 811 -2.04 10.88 2.26
C PHE A 811 -3.02 11.23 1.12
N PRO A 812 -4.22 10.64 1.00
CA PRO A 812 -5.21 11.08 0.02
C PRO A 812 -5.58 12.56 0.12
N GLY A 813 -5.68 13.12 1.34
CA GLY A 813 -5.99 14.53 1.53
C GLY A 813 -4.81 15.46 1.19
N LEU A 814 -3.59 15.00 1.43
CA LEU A 814 -2.38 15.67 0.96
C LEU A 814 -2.34 15.70 -0.57
N LEU A 815 -2.57 14.56 -1.22
CA LEU A 815 -2.63 14.49 -2.68
C LEU A 815 -3.76 15.34 -3.26
N LYS A 816 -4.95 15.34 -2.64
CA LYS A 816 -6.04 16.26 -3.03
C LYS A 816 -5.61 17.72 -2.97
N THR A 817 -4.88 18.11 -1.93
CA THR A 817 -4.37 19.48 -1.80
C THR A 817 -3.41 19.82 -2.92
N ILE A 818 -2.47 18.92 -3.21
CA ILE A 818 -1.50 19.05 -4.30
C ILE A 818 -2.21 19.14 -5.66
N PHE A 819 -3.16 18.24 -5.94
CA PHE A 819 -3.91 18.25 -7.20
C PHE A 819 -4.74 19.53 -7.39
N ARG A 820 -5.35 20.02 -6.32
CA ARG A 820 -6.07 21.30 -6.37
C ARG A 820 -5.13 22.48 -6.68
N LEU A 821 -3.93 22.52 -6.09
CA LEU A 821 -2.91 23.54 -6.38
C LEU A 821 -2.41 23.46 -7.83
N LEU A 822 -2.32 22.26 -8.37
CA LEU A 822 -1.86 22.01 -9.74
C LEU A 822 -3.00 21.98 -10.77
N HIS A 823 -4.24 22.27 -10.34
CA HIS A 823 -5.44 22.25 -11.19
C HIS A 823 -5.70 20.91 -11.89
N VAL A 824 -5.41 19.80 -11.19
CA VAL A 824 -5.62 18.43 -11.66
C VAL A 824 -6.85 17.86 -10.95
N PRO A 825 -7.72 17.09 -11.65
CA PRO A 825 -8.86 16.42 -11.03
C PRO A 825 -8.42 15.30 -10.07
N PRO A 826 -9.33 14.75 -9.25
CA PRO A 826 -9.00 13.61 -8.40
C PRO A 826 -8.49 12.39 -9.19
N LEU A 827 -7.59 11.64 -8.56
CA LEU A 827 -7.03 10.40 -9.10
C LEU A 827 -7.99 9.21 -8.92
N ASN A 828 -8.59 9.10 -7.73
CA ASN A 828 -9.49 8.00 -7.37
C ASN A 828 -10.50 8.43 -6.28
N LEU A 829 -11.25 7.48 -5.73
CA LEU A 829 -12.27 7.75 -4.70
C LEU A 829 -11.66 8.27 -3.40
N PHE A 830 -10.42 7.87 -3.07
CA PHE A 830 -9.81 8.23 -1.79
C PHE A 830 -9.46 9.71 -1.72
N ASP A 831 -8.71 10.21 -2.70
CA ASP A 831 -8.36 11.64 -2.72
C ASP A 831 -9.58 12.51 -3.08
N ALA A 832 -10.53 12.00 -3.88
CA ALA A 832 -11.77 12.72 -4.15
C ALA A 832 -12.56 13.01 -2.87
N ALA A 833 -12.67 12.03 -1.97
CA ALA A 833 -13.50 12.11 -0.74
C ALA A 833 -12.73 12.59 0.50
N ALA A 834 -11.41 12.73 0.45
CA ALA A 834 -10.60 13.17 1.57
C ALA A 834 -10.87 14.64 1.94
N SER A 835 -10.55 15.00 3.19
CA SER A 835 -10.41 16.40 3.60
C SER A 835 -9.06 16.93 3.15
N ASP A 836 -9.02 18.13 2.59
CA ASP A 836 -7.77 18.76 2.16
C ASP A 836 -7.14 19.63 3.25
N LEU A 837 -5.95 20.14 2.98
CA LEU A 837 -5.13 20.97 3.86
C LEU A 837 -5.19 22.47 3.49
N SER A 838 -6.26 22.91 2.84
CA SER A 838 -6.42 24.31 2.45
C SER A 838 -6.37 25.27 3.64
N ASP A 839 -6.70 24.79 4.84
CA ASP A 839 -6.61 25.56 6.08
C ASP A 839 -5.17 25.92 6.48
N CYS A 840 -4.16 25.19 6.00
CA CYS A 840 -2.73 25.53 6.20
C CYS A 840 -2.28 26.74 5.36
N LEU A 841 -3.05 27.13 4.33
CA LEU A 841 -2.64 28.16 3.39
C LEU A 841 -3.12 29.54 3.82
N ALA A 842 -2.33 30.56 3.49
CA ALA A 842 -2.58 31.96 3.80
C ALA A 842 -3.08 32.74 2.58
N SER A 843 -3.84 33.81 2.79
CA SER A 843 -4.28 34.72 1.74
C SER A 843 -3.24 35.78 1.36
N GLN A 844 -2.15 35.88 2.09
CA GLN A 844 -1.05 36.81 1.86
C GLN A 844 0.28 36.10 2.01
N ALA A 845 1.18 36.30 1.06
CA ALA A 845 2.49 35.71 1.04
C ALA A 845 3.49 36.39 1.99
N ASP A 846 4.33 35.59 2.64
CA ASP A 846 5.57 36.04 3.29
C ASP A 846 6.78 35.38 2.63
N PRO A 847 7.44 36.02 1.65
CA PRO A 847 8.56 35.43 0.92
C PRO A 847 9.89 35.52 1.67
N ALA A 848 9.92 35.87 2.96
CA ALA A 848 11.14 35.96 3.71
C ALA A 848 11.91 34.62 3.67
N PRO A 849 13.24 34.66 3.42
CA PRO A 849 14.03 33.47 3.28
C PRO A 849 14.14 32.67 4.58
N TRP A 850 14.34 31.39 4.47
CA TRP A 850 14.64 30.46 5.55
C TRP A 850 16.15 30.34 5.71
N LYS A 851 16.59 30.06 6.92
CA LYS A 851 17.97 29.65 7.21
C LYS A 851 17.96 28.37 8.03
N ALA A 852 18.72 27.39 7.60
CA ALA A 852 18.87 26.12 8.32
C ALA A 852 19.45 26.34 9.71
N VAL A 853 18.94 25.59 10.67
CA VAL A 853 19.42 25.54 12.04
C VAL A 853 20.53 24.49 12.12
N GLU A 854 21.69 24.88 12.66
CA GLU A 854 22.81 23.96 12.83
C GLU A 854 22.45 22.79 13.76
N VAL A 855 22.92 21.61 13.41
CA VAL A 855 22.75 20.40 14.21
C VAL A 855 23.72 20.38 15.42
N ASP A 856 23.30 19.73 16.49
CA ASP A 856 24.21 19.45 17.62
C ASP A 856 25.26 18.41 17.21
N LYS A 857 26.51 18.82 17.06
CA LYS A 857 27.63 17.99 16.63
C LYS A 857 27.95 16.83 17.56
N ARG A 858 27.44 16.84 18.80
CA ARG A 858 27.51 15.68 19.69
C ARG A 858 26.61 14.54 19.24
N ILE A 859 25.50 14.87 18.53
CA ILE A 859 24.53 13.90 18.02
C ILE A 859 24.92 13.47 16.61
N PHE A 860 25.22 14.43 15.74
CA PHE A 860 25.60 14.19 14.35
C PHE A 860 26.63 15.21 13.89
N ASP A 861 27.76 14.77 13.38
CA ASP A 861 28.79 15.65 12.82
C ASP A 861 28.84 15.56 11.30
N PRO A 862 28.18 16.47 10.56
CA PRO A 862 28.20 16.44 9.11
C PRO A 862 29.58 16.56 8.48
N ALA A 863 30.58 17.13 9.22
CA ALA A 863 31.94 17.24 8.72
C ALA A 863 32.73 15.91 8.81
N ALA A 864 32.29 14.98 9.65
CA ALA A 864 32.89 13.66 9.78
C ALA A 864 32.34 12.63 8.80
N VAL A 865 31.19 12.94 8.15
CA VAL A 865 30.59 12.05 7.15
C VAL A 865 31.54 11.84 5.99
N LYS A 866 31.93 10.60 5.78
CA LYS A 866 32.76 10.24 4.64
C LYS A 866 31.88 10.23 3.39
N GLU A 867 32.11 11.17 2.50
CA GLU A 867 31.59 11.06 1.14
C GLU A 867 32.18 9.79 0.54
N SER A 868 31.35 8.79 0.44
CA SER A 868 31.83 7.52 0.00
C SER A 868 32.14 7.51 -1.49
N THR A 869 33.14 6.72 -1.82
CA THR A 869 33.54 6.42 -3.21
C THR A 869 32.42 5.85 -4.08
N ASN A 870 31.29 5.45 -3.48
CA ASN A 870 30.11 4.90 -4.19
C ASN A 870 29.06 5.95 -4.55
N THR A 871 29.26 7.20 -4.16
CA THR A 871 28.53 8.34 -4.70
C THR A 871 29.07 8.78 -6.06
N ALA A 872 30.15 8.16 -6.53
CA ALA A 872 30.58 8.38 -7.91
C ALA A 872 29.42 8.08 -8.86
N PRO A 873 29.04 9.01 -9.75
CA PRO A 873 27.99 8.77 -10.71
C PRO A 873 28.32 7.48 -11.43
N GLY A 874 27.37 6.55 -11.46
CA GLY A 874 27.42 5.41 -12.37
C GLY A 874 27.72 5.91 -13.78
N PRO A 875 28.25 5.06 -14.68
CA PRO A 875 28.59 5.50 -16.01
C PRO A 875 27.48 6.35 -16.58
N ARG A 876 27.80 7.57 -17.03
CA ARG A 876 26.83 8.54 -17.54
C ARG A 876 25.97 7.84 -18.58
N MET A 877 24.75 7.51 -18.24
CA MET A 877 23.78 7.08 -19.21
C MET A 877 23.57 8.24 -20.17
N ASP A 878 23.91 8.02 -21.44
CA ASP A 878 23.72 9.04 -22.47
C ASP A 878 22.23 9.27 -22.66
N ALA A 879 21.69 10.27 -21.97
CA ALA A 879 20.30 10.67 -22.08
C ALA A 879 19.88 11.01 -23.53
N SER A 880 20.84 11.27 -24.41
CA SER A 880 20.54 11.52 -25.83
C SER A 880 20.08 10.26 -26.58
N ARG A 881 20.41 9.07 -26.06
CA ARG A 881 19.95 7.78 -26.63
C ARG A 881 18.59 7.34 -26.10
N ASP A 882 18.06 8.04 -25.12
CA ASP A 882 16.79 7.73 -24.47
C ASP A 882 15.63 8.64 -24.94
N ARG A 883 15.86 9.57 -25.89
CA ARG A 883 14.82 10.40 -26.53
C ARG A 883 14.21 9.72 -27.75
#